data_1cb7d39db9d8fb6709c9baedd50f7d7a
#
_entry.id   1cb7d39db9d8fb6709c9baedd50f7d7a
#
_cell.length_a   1.000
_cell.length_b   1.000
_cell.length_c   1.000
_cell.angle_alpha   90.00
_cell.angle_beta   90.00
_cell.angle_gamma   90.00
#
_symmetry.space_group_name_H-M   'P 1'
#
loop_
_entity.id
_entity.type
_entity.pdbx_description
1 polymer ?
#
loop_
_entity_poly.entity_id
_entity_poly.type
_entity_poly.pdbx_seq_one_letter_code
_entity_poly.pdbx_strand_id
1 'polypeptide(L)'
;MNVCRENRELSWLKFNDRVLMQAKDPQVPLAEKLSFISIYQTNLDEFFMVRIGSLYDQMLFYPDSKDNKTGMTGLEQLKACLKKVHYLNKKKDRIYENVMSELGQSGWSVIKYKDIESKEDRRYFADYFERELLPLISPQVISKRQPFPFINNREMYVVVRLESKKGKRKMGIISCANAMDERLIALPSQPQKFILVEDIILHFVSRIFSKYTVKEKALIRVTRSADIDEDDHSLEGHEDYREMMENLIKQRRKLSPMRLEMTPGLDELEALMLMNFLNLKKNQVFINNSPLDFGFVGELRERLRYICPSMFYKRLEARNNAFVENRVPMIKQILKRDLLLSYPFESMSPFLRLLDEASNDKNVVSIKMTLYRVAKNSKIVKSLIKAAENGKEVVVLVELRARFDEENNIGWSKRLEESGCRVIYGLDGLKVHSKLCLITYKNEKGIQYISQIGTGNYNEKTSRLYTDLSLMTSKYEIGEEINGVFNHLCLGETENHTDLLMVAPHCMISHIFKYIDEQIELAKQGKEAYIGFKCNSVTSKKMIDKLIEASQAGVQIDMVVRGICCLIPGVEGATENIRVLSIVGRYLEHSRIYIFGKNNPTVYISSADLMTRNLERRVEVAAPVLDEKLKHKLLTMFDCMLRDNVKACSLENNGKYKRIKNKNREMNSQEYFFKNDVK
;
A
#
# COMPACT_ATOMS: atom_id res chain seq x y z
N MET A 1 24.30 -20.29 -7.34
CA MET A 1 23.83 -18.89 -7.47
C MET A 1 22.33 -18.67 -7.18
N ASN A 2 21.44 -19.62 -7.43
CA ASN A 2 20.00 -19.42 -7.13
C ASN A 2 19.62 -19.45 -5.62
N VAL A 3 20.51 -19.90 -4.75
CA VAL A 3 20.23 -20.04 -3.30
C VAL A 3 20.08 -18.70 -2.58
N CYS A 4 20.69 -17.63 -3.10
CA CYS A 4 20.65 -16.30 -2.49
C CYS A 4 19.47 -15.44 -2.96
N ARG A 5 18.56 -15.99 -3.75
CA ARG A 5 17.45 -15.23 -4.34
C ARG A 5 16.11 -15.91 -4.14
N GLU A 6 15.08 -15.10 -3.97
CA GLU A 6 13.70 -15.56 -3.83
C GLU A 6 12.80 -14.98 -4.93
N ASN A 7 11.72 -15.73 -5.26
CA ASN A 7 10.68 -15.24 -6.15
C ASN A 7 9.95 -14.06 -5.52
N ARG A 8 9.69 -13.03 -6.31
CA ARG A 8 9.06 -11.78 -5.89
C ARG A 8 7.67 -11.99 -5.30
N GLU A 9 6.83 -12.79 -5.92
CA GLU A 9 5.43 -12.98 -5.54
C GLU A 9 5.33 -13.82 -4.25
N LEU A 10 6.19 -14.82 -4.10
CA LEU A 10 6.29 -15.62 -2.87
C LEU A 10 6.81 -14.77 -1.70
N SER A 11 7.78 -13.89 -1.95
CA SER A 11 8.27 -12.92 -0.96
C SER A 11 7.16 -11.95 -0.54
N TRP A 12 6.33 -11.48 -1.49
CA TRP A 12 5.17 -10.64 -1.19
C TRP A 12 4.14 -11.37 -0.30
N LEU A 13 3.85 -12.64 -0.57
CA LEU A 13 2.96 -13.43 0.28
C LEU A 13 3.50 -13.62 1.70
N LYS A 14 4.83 -13.70 1.87
CA LYS A 14 5.47 -13.70 3.20
C LYS A 14 5.30 -12.34 3.90
N PHE A 15 5.34 -11.23 3.16
CA PHE A 15 5.04 -9.92 3.73
C PHE A 15 3.59 -9.84 4.22
N ASN A 16 2.63 -10.25 3.40
CA ASN A 16 1.22 -10.20 3.79
C ASN A 16 0.91 -11.16 4.95
N ASP A 17 1.64 -12.28 5.06
CA ASP A 17 1.60 -13.16 6.24
C ASP A 17 2.07 -12.42 7.51
N ARG A 18 3.14 -11.60 7.45
CA ARG A 18 3.59 -10.78 8.60
C ARG A 18 2.55 -9.73 9.00
N VAL A 19 1.80 -9.17 8.06
CA VAL A 19 0.65 -8.29 8.35
C VAL A 19 -0.42 -9.05 9.12
N LEU A 20 -0.81 -10.23 8.64
CA LEU A 20 -1.79 -11.09 9.30
C LEU A 20 -1.35 -11.51 10.72
N MET A 21 -0.05 -11.74 10.90
CA MET A 21 0.50 -12.13 12.21
C MET A 21 0.37 -11.05 13.28
N GLN A 22 0.16 -9.77 12.92
CA GLN A 22 -0.14 -8.73 13.90
C GLN A 22 -1.46 -9.01 14.64
N ALA A 23 -2.42 -9.69 13.99
CA ALA A 23 -3.67 -10.12 14.64
C ALA A 23 -3.47 -11.22 15.69
N LYS A 24 -2.29 -11.88 15.72
CA LYS A 24 -1.92 -12.86 16.77
C LYS A 24 -1.05 -12.27 17.87
N ASP A 25 -0.55 -11.06 17.68
CA ASP A 25 0.33 -10.42 18.65
C ASP A 25 -0.48 -9.98 19.88
N PRO A 26 -0.17 -10.47 21.11
CA PRO A 26 -0.91 -10.11 22.31
C PRO A 26 -0.78 -8.61 22.67
N GLN A 27 0.26 -7.93 22.21
CA GLN A 27 0.45 -6.50 22.42
C GLN A 27 -0.41 -5.63 21.48
N VAL A 28 -1.08 -6.22 20.49
CA VAL A 28 -1.97 -5.50 19.58
C VAL A 28 -3.37 -5.44 20.17
N PRO A 29 -3.97 -4.25 20.37
CA PRO A 29 -5.33 -4.09 20.86
C PRO A 29 -6.36 -4.78 19.96
N LEU A 30 -7.46 -5.24 20.54
CA LEU A 30 -8.41 -6.14 19.88
C LEU A 30 -9.04 -5.58 18.61
N ALA A 31 -9.48 -4.32 18.60
CA ALA A 31 -10.04 -3.69 17.40
C ALA A 31 -8.98 -3.49 16.31
N GLU A 32 -7.70 -3.35 16.69
CA GLU A 32 -6.60 -3.25 15.73
C GLU A 32 -6.23 -4.62 15.14
N LYS A 33 -6.41 -5.73 15.89
CA LYS A 33 -6.27 -7.09 15.35
C LYS A 33 -7.24 -7.31 14.17
N LEU A 34 -8.50 -6.88 14.31
CA LEU A 34 -9.50 -6.93 13.23
C LEU A 34 -9.05 -6.10 12.03
N SER A 35 -8.47 -4.91 12.26
CA SER A 35 -7.92 -4.08 11.18
C SER A 35 -6.82 -4.78 10.41
N PHE A 36 -5.91 -5.48 11.09
CA PHE A 36 -4.84 -6.21 10.41
C PHE A 36 -5.37 -7.38 9.56
N ILE A 37 -6.46 -8.03 9.98
CA ILE A 37 -7.14 -9.04 9.16
C ILE A 37 -7.77 -8.39 7.91
N SER A 38 -8.44 -7.23 8.07
CA SER A 38 -9.01 -6.47 6.97
C SER A 38 -7.94 -5.99 5.98
N ILE A 39 -6.82 -5.46 6.48
CA ILE A 39 -5.67 -5.04 5.66
C ILE A 39 -5.09 -6.24 4.90
N TYR A 40 -4.92 -7.40 5.57
CA TYR A 40 -4.46 -8.62 4.91
C TYR A 40 -5.35 -9.01 3.72
N GLN A 41 -6.68 -8.96 3.90
CA GLN A 41 -7.64 -9.31 2.84
C GLN A 41 -7.59 -8.30 1.69
N THR A 42 -7.59 -7.00 1.99
CA THR A 42 -7.49 -5.94 0.98
C THR A 42 -6.19 -6.04 0.18
N ASN A 43 -5.07 -6.29 0.85
CA ASN A 43 -3.78 -6.53 0.19
C ASN A 43 -3.84 -7.76 -0.72
N LEU A 44 -4.49 -8.84 -0.27
CA LEU A 44 -4.63 -10.06 -1.06
C LEU A 44 -5.52 -9.83 -2.29
N ASP A 45 -6.59 -9.05 -2.16
CA ASP A 45 -7.44 -8.65 -3.30
C ASP A 45 -6.62 -7.90 -4.35
N GLU A 46 -5.83 -6.92 -3.94
CA GLU A 46 -4.94 -6.17 -4.84
C GLU A 46 -3.90 -7.10 -5.49
N PHE A 47 -3.34 -8.05 -4.74
CA PHE A 47 -2.41 -9.03 -5.27
C PHE A 47 -3.03 -9.88 -6.38
N PHE A 48 -4.29 -10.31 -6.22
CA PHE A 48 -5.01 -11.05 -7.27
C PHE A 48 -5.32 -10.16 -8.47
N MET A 49 -5.78 -8.93 -8.23
CA MET A 49 -6.13 -8.00 -9.31
C MET A 49 -4.93 -7.63 -10.17
N VAL A 50 -3.75 -7.47 -9.56
CA VAL A 50 -2.57 -6.94 -10.26
C VAL A 50 -1.57 -8.06 -10.58
N ARG A 51 -1.11 -8.80 -9.56
CA ARG A 51 0.03 -9.70 -9.73
C ARG A 51 -0.33 -11.08 -10.28
N ILE A 52 -1.45 -11.66 -9.80
CA ILE A 52 -1.95 -12.92 -10.36
C ILE A 52 -2.46 -12.68 -11.79
N GLY A 53 -3.09 -11.52 -12.06
CA GLY A 53 -3.43 -11.09 -13.42
C GLY A 53 -2.21 -11.12 -14.35
N SER A 54 -1.16 -10.35 -14.03
CA SER A 54 0.07 -10.31 -14.84
C SER A 54 0.73 -11.69 -15.01
N LEU A 55 0.75 -12.53 -13.96
CA LEU A 55 1.29 -13.90 -14.10
C LEU A 55 0.45 -14.80 -15.01
N TYR A 56 -0.86 -14.58 -14.99
CA TYR A 56 -1.78 -15.30 -15.88
C TYR A 56 -1.56 -14.90 -17.34
N ASP A 57 -1.41 -13.60 -17.61
CA ASP A 57 -1.12 -13.07 -18.94
C ASP A 57 0.27 -13.56 -19.41
N GLN A 58 1.30 -13.51 -18.54
CA GLN A 58 2.61 -14.06 -18.85
C GLN A 58 2.54 -15.56 -19.20
N MET A 59 1.74 -16.34 -18.48
CA MET A 59 1.54 -17.76 -18.78
C MET A 59 0.89 -17.98 -20.15
N LEU A 60 -0.04 -17.11 -20.56
CA LEU A 60 -0.76 -17.25 -21.83
C LEU A 60 0.06 -16.77 -23.03
N PHE A 61 0.68 -15.59 -22.93
CA PHE A 61 1.34 -14.92 -24.05
C PHE A 61 2.84 -15.22 -24.16
N TYR A 62 3.48 -15.54 -23.00
CA TYR A 62 4.93 -15.76 -22.92
C TYR A 62 5.24 -17.00 -22.05
N PRO A 63 4.78 -18.23 -22.43
CA PRO A 63 4.84 -19.42 -21.58
C PRO A 63 6.27 -19.84 -21.20
N ASP A 64 7.25 -19.58 -22.07
CA ASP A 64 8.65 -19.93 -21.86
C ASP A 64 9.46 -18.86 -21.10
N SER A 65 8.85 -17.71 -20.85
CA SER A 65 9.50 -16.62 -20.10
C SER A 65 9.71 -17.04 -18.62
N LYS A 66 10.93 -16.83 -18.14
CA LYS A 66 11.35 -17.21 -16.78
C LYS A 66 11.65 -15.97 -15.92
N ASP A 67 11.29 -16.07 -14.64
CA ASP A 67 11.73 -15.11 -13.64
C ASP A 67 13.25 -15.04 -13.57
N ASN A 68 13.80 -13.85 -13.63
CA ASN A 68 15.26 -13.64 -13.73
C ASN A 68 16.03 -13.89 -12.42
N LYS A 69 15.33 -14.24 -11.32
CA LYS A 69 15.91 -14.54 -10.01
C LYS A 69 15.90 -16.03 -9.71
N THR A 70 14.79 -16.68 -9.95
CA THR A 70 14.57 -18.09 -9.58
C THR A 70 14.49 -19.03 -10.78
N GLY A 71 14.31 -18.50 -11.99
CA GLY A 71 14.15 -19.30 -13.21
C GLY A 71 12.77 -19.95 -13.36
N MET A 72 11.81 -19.62 -12.50
CA MET A 72 10.44 -20.15 -12.57
C MET A 72 9.68 -19.55 -13.76
N THR A 73 8.95 -20.38 -14.48
CA THR A 73 7.98 -19.97 -15.50
C THR A 73 6.76 -19.28 -14.88
N GLY A 74 5.96 -18.56 -15.66
CA GLY A 74 4.70 -17.94 -15.19
C GLY A 74 3.75 -18.95 -14.57
N LEU A 75 3.63 -20.13 -15.17
CA LEU A 75 2.79 -21.24 -14.65
C LEU A 75 3.28 -21.79 -13.30
N GLU A 76 4.60 -21.96 -13.14
CA GLU A 76 5.19 -22.43 -11.88
C GLU A 76 5.00 -21.41 -10.76
N GLN A 77 5.22 -20.13 -11.04
CA GLN A 77 4.96 -19.04 -10.11
C GLN A 77 3.49 -19.00 -9.70
N LEU A 78 2.56 -19.07 -10.65
CA LEU A 78 1.12 -19.07 -10.40
C LEU A 78 0.72 -20.25 -9.50
N LYS A 79 1.16 -21.49 -9.81
CA LYS A 79 0.87 -22.66 -8.99
C LYS A 79 1.41 -22.51 -7.56
N ALA A 80 2.63 -22.02 -7.40
CA ALA A 80 3.25 -21.82 -6.09
C ALA A 80 2.50 -20.75 -5.27
N CYS A 81 2.12 -19.63 -5.90
CA CYS A 81 1.34 -18.58 -5.27
C CYS A 81 -0.03 -19.07 -4.79
N LEU A 82 -0.79 -19.74 -5.66
CA LEU A 82 -2.12 -20.25 -5.31
C LEU A 82 -2.03 -21.29 -4.17
N LYS A 83 -1.05 -22.20 -4.20
CA LYS A 83 -0.80 -23.15 -3.10
C LYS A 83 -0.52 -22.41 -1.77
N LYS A 84 0.31 -21.37 -1.81
CA LYS A 84 0.61 -20.56 -0.61
C LYS A 84 -0.62 -19.82 -0.11
N VAL A 85 -1.46 -19.26 -1.00
CA VAL A 85 -2.69 -18.56 -0.62
C VAL A 85 -3.70 -19.51 0.02
N HIS A 86 -3.89 -20.73 -0.47
CA HIS A 86 -4.72 -21.74 0.20
C HIS A 86 -4.29 -22.01 1.65
N TYR A 87 -2.99 -22.10 1.88
CA TYR A 87 -2.47 -22.23 3.25
C TYR A 87 -2.76 -20.99 4.10
N LEU A 88 -2.54 -19.80 3.53
CA LEU A 88 -2.74 -18.52 4.25
C LEU A 88 -4.22 -18.26 4.56
N ASN A 89 -5.15 -18.62 3.69
CA ASN A 89 -6.59 -18.48 3.95
C ASN A 89 -7.04 -19.32 5.13
N LYS A 90 -6.61 -20.59 5.22
CA LYS A 90 -6.88 -21.43 6.40
C LYS A 90 -6.29 -20.82 7.68
N LYS A 91 -5.12 -20.20 7.58
CA LYS A 91 -4.47 -19.49 8.70
C LYS A 91 -5.28 -18.24 9.09
N LYS A 92 -5.76 -17.46 8.11
CA LYS A 92 -6.61 -16.29 8.31
C LYS A 92 -7.91 -16.67 9.05
N ASP A 93 -8.59 -17.71 8.59
CA ASP A 93 -9.85 -18.17 9.19
C ASP A 93 -9.68 -18.49 10.68
N ARG A 94 -8.65 -19.26 11.04
CA ARG A 94 -8.35 -19.57 12.46
C ARG A 94 -8.03 -18.33 13.29
N ILE A 95 -7.29 -17.38 12.71
CA ILE A 95 -6.94 -16.12 13.41
C ILE A 95 -8.21 -15.29 13.61
N TYR A 96 -9.06 -15.20 12.59
CA TYR A 96 -10.36 -14.51 12.69
C TYR A 96 -11.24 -15.11 13.77
N GLU A 97 -11.40 -16.43 13.79
CA GLU A 97 -12.19 -17.15 14.82
C GLU A 97 -11.69 -16.82 16.24
N ASN A 98 -10.37 -16.85 16.46
CA ASN A 98 -9.78 -16.51 17.76
C ASN A 98 -10.05 -15.05 18.14
N VAL A 99 -9.88 -14.09 17.21
CA VAL A 99 -10.13 -12.66 17.48
C VAL A 99 -11.61 -12.41 17.75
N MET A 100 -12.51 -13.10 17.05
CA MET A 100 -13.96 -13.00 17.31
C MET A 100 -14.35 -13.61 18.64
N SER A 101 -13.68 -14.69 19.06
CA SER A 101 -13.85 -15.26 20.40
C SER A 101 -13.40 -14.27 21.49
N GLU A 102 -12.24 -13.62 21.34
CA GLU A 102 -11.76 -12.56 22.25
C GLU A 102 -12.78 -11.38 22.30
N LEU A 103 -13.37 -11.02 21.15
CA LEU A 103 -14.39 -9.98 21.07
C LEU A 103 -15.66 -10.39 21.83
N GLY A 104 -16.09 -11.64 21.69
CA GLY A 104 -17.23 -12.21 22.44
C GLY A 104 -17.02 -12.17 23.95
N GLN A 105 -15.81 -12.49 24.41
CA GLN A 105 -15.45 -12.41 25.86
C GLN A 105 -15.50 -10.96 26.39
N SER A 106 -15.35 -9.98 25.53
CA SER A 106 -15.49 -8.56 25.89
C SER A 106 -16.93 -8.04 25.82
N GLY A 107 -17.90 -8.92 25.56
CA GLY A 107 -19.32 -8.60 25.48
C GLY A 107 -19.82 -8.15 24.11
N TRP A 108 -18.95 -8.11 23.10
CA TRP A 108 -19.30 -7.69 21.72
C TRP A 108 -19.18 -8.87 20.75
N SER A 109 -20.13 -9.05 19.84
CA SER A 109 -20.05 -10.16 18.89
C SER A 109 -20.76 -9.88 17.57
N VAL A 110 -20.25 -10.50 16.51
CA VAL A 110 -20.96 -10.64 15.23
C VAL A 110 -21.41 -12.09 15.14
N ILE A 111 -22.71 -12.31 15.13
CA ILE A 111 -23.34 -13.63 15.17
C ILE A 111 -24.05 -13.93 13.85
N LYS A 112 -24.39 -15.19 13.63
CA LYS A 112 -25.24 -15.60 12.51
C LYS A 112 -26.71 -15.60 12.93
N TYR A 113 -27.62 -15.46 11.98
CA TYR A 113 -29.06 -15.46 12.27
C TYR A 113 -29.52 -16.69 13.08
N LYS A 114 -28.96 -17.88 12.80
CA LYS A 114 -29.29 -19.11 13.51
C LYS A 114 -29.01 -19.05 15.02
N ASP A 115 -28.07 -18.20 15.41
CA ASP A 115 -27.59 -18.05 16.80
C ASP A 115 -28.42 -17.02 17.60
N ILE A 116 -29.47 -16.44 16.98
CA ILE A 116 -30.44 -15.57 17.71
C ILE A 116 -31.32 -16.43 18.60
N GLU A 117 -31.32 -16.14 19.89
CA GLU A 117 -32.14 -16.84 20.88
C GLU A 117 -33.54 -16.20 21.03
N SER A 118 -33.59 -14.85 21.07
CA SER A 118 -34.81 -14.07 21.25
C SER A 118 -35.80 -14.21 20.10
N LYS A 119 -37.06 -14.52 20.41
CA LYS A 119 -38.15 -14.54 19.42
C LYS A 119 -38.47 -13.15 18.88
N GLU A 120 -38.30 -12.11 19.71
CA GLU A 120 -38.51 -10.71 19.30
C GLU A 120 -37.47 -10.26 18.29
N ASP A 121 -36.21 -10.57 18.54
CA ASP A 121 -35.14 -10.25 17.58
C ASP A 121 -35.33 -11.01 16.26
N ARG A 122 -35.72 -12.30 16.31
CA ARG A 122 -36.04 -13.06 15.09
C ARG A 122 -37.20 -12.43 14.30
N ARG A 123 -38.22 -11.93 14.98
CA ARG A 123 -39.32 -11.21 14.34
C ARG A 123 -38.85 -9.89 13.74
N TYR A 124 -38.08 -9.13 14.51
CA TYR A 124 -37.48 -7.88 14.01
C TYR A 124 -36.70 -8.09 12.71
N PHE A 125 -35.81 -9.08 12.68
CA PHE A 125 -35.02 -9.35 11.45
C PHE A 125 -35.87 -9.91 10.30
N ALA A 126 -36.96 -10.60 10.58
CA ALA A 126 -37.90 -11.02 9.55
C ALA A 126 -38.62 -9.81 8.91
N ASP A 127 -39.06 -8.86 9.75
CA ASP A 127 -39.71 -7.61 9.31
C ASP A 127 -38.70 -6.70 8.60
N TYR A 128 -37.45 -6.60 9.12
CA TYR A 128 -36.36 -5.86 8.48
C TYR A 128 -36.04 -6.41 7.11
N PHE A 129 -35.95 -7.73 6.97
CA PHE A 129 -35.73 -8.38 5.69
C PHE A 129 -36.83 -8.02 4.67
N GLU A 130 -38.13 -8.12 5.07
CA GLU A 130 -39.27 -7.88 4.17
C GLU A 130 -39.36 -6.39 3.75
N ARG A 131 -39.05 -5.46 4.65
CA ARG A 131 -39.27 -4.02 4.40
C ARG A 131 -38.04 -3.32 3.83
N GLU A 132 -36.87 -3.68 4.30
CA GLU A 132 -35.64 -2.94 3.96
C GLU A 132 -34.76 -3.69 2.94
N LEU A 133 -34.66 -5.02 3.03
CA LEU A 133 -33.72 -5.76 2.17
C LEU A 133 -34.38 -6.33 0.91
N LEU A 134 -35.56 -6.95 1.04
CA LEU A 134 -36.23 -7.61 -0.08
C LEU A 134 -36.53 -6.67 -1.25
N PRO A 135 -36.93 -5.40 -1.07
CA PRO A 135 -37.14 -4.45 -2.17
C PRO A 135 -35.87 -4.10 -2.96
N LEU A 136 -34.69 -4.27 -2.35
CA LEU A 136 -33.38 -3.98 -2.97
C LEU A 136 -32.80 -5.18 -3.74
N ILE A 137 -33.44 -6.35 -3.63
CA ILE A 137 -32.92 -7.62 -4.14
C ILE A 137 -33.59 -7.98 -5.47
N SER A 138 -32.76 -8.29 -6.45
CA SER A 138 -33.19 -8.76 -7.76
C SER A 138 -32.70 -10.20 -8.01
N PRO A 139 -33.52 -11.24 -7.75
CA PRO A 139 -33.12 -12.62 -7.94
C PRO A 139 -33.17 -13.04 -9.39
N GLN A 140 -32.21 -13.90 -9.80
CA GLN A 140 -32.18 -14.51 -11.11
C GLN A 140 -32.11 -16.04 -11.00
N VAL A 141 -32.87 -16.77 -11.80
CA VAL A 141 -32.76 -18.23 -11.95
C VAL A 141 -32.10 -18.55 -13.29
N ILE A 142 -30.95 -19.20 -13.24
CA ILE A 142 -30.13 -19.46 -14.44
C ILE A 142 -30.84 -20.46 -15.35
N SER A 143 -30.95 -20.13 -16.63
CA SER A 143 -31.61 -20.92 -17.68
C SER A 143 -31.09 -20.53 -19.05
N LYS A 144 -31.53 -21.25 -20.11
CA LYS A 144 -31.23 -20.87 -21.51
C LYS A 144 -31.72 -19.45 -21.88
N ARG A 145 -32.81 -18.95 -21.25
CA ARG A 145 -33.37 -17.61 -21.48
C ARG A 145 -32.83 -16.56 -20.50
N GLN A 146 -32.23 -16.99 -19.40
CA GLN A 146 -31.61 -16.16 -18.37
C GLN A 146 -30.19 -16.71 -18.11
N PRO A 147 -29.21 -16.32 -18.93
CA PRO A 147 -27.84 -16.81 -18.78
C PRO A 147 -27.23 -16.37 -17.46
N PHE A 148 -26.08 -16.96 -17.11
CA PHE A 148 -25.33 -16.57 -15.92
C PHE A 148 -24.95 -15.08 -16.03
N PRO A 149 -25.24 -14.25 -14.99
CA PRO A 149 -25.00 -12.83 -15.04
C PRO A 149 -23.50 -12.51 -14.96
N PHE A 150 -23.14 -11.32 -15.38
CA PHE A 150 -21.82 -10.79 -15.12
C PHE A 150 -21.65 -10.55 -13.62
N ILE A 151 -20.65 -11.18 -13.01
CA ILE A 151 -20.32 -10.99 -11.60
C ILE A 151 -19.30 -9.84 -11.47
N ASN A 152 -19.69 -8.77 -10.83
CA ASN A 152 -18.85 -7.61 -10.62
C ASN A 152 -17.66 -7.92 -9.72
N ASN A 153 -16.58 -7.16 -9.92
CA ASN A 153 -15.35 -7.33 -9.15
C ASN A 153 -15.56 -7.00 -7.67
N ARG A 154 -15.25 -7.95 -6.80
CA ARG A 154 -15.32 -7.85 -5.32
C ARG A 154 -16.72 -7.67 -4.72
N GLU A 155 -17.78 -7.67 -5.51
CA GLU A 155 -19.13 -7.70 -5.00
C GLU A 155 -19.51 -9.08 -4.46
N MET A 156 -20.38 -9.12 -3.45
CA MET A 156 -20.90 -10.34 -2.88
C MET A 156 -22.23 -10.73 -3.51
N TYR A 157 -22.37 -12.03 -3.71
CA TYR A 157 -23.60 -12.65 -4.25
C TYR A 157 -23.99 -13.84 -3.39
N VAL A 158 -25.31 -14.05 -3.25
CA VAL A 158 -25.86 -15.31 -2.76
C VAL A 158 -26.10 -16.22 -3.93
N VAL A 159 -25.57 -17.43 -3.89
CA VAL A 159 -25.83 -18.50 -4.86
C VAL A 159 -26.57 -19.64 -4.17
N VAL A 160 -27.60 -20.18 -4.84
CA VAL A 160 -28.45 -21.23 -4.31
C VAL A 160 -28.68 -22.35 -5.31
N ARG A 161 -28.68 -23.58 -4.84
CA ARG A 161 -29.22 -24.72 -5.56
C ARG A 161 -30.72 -24.80 -5.31
N LEU A 162 -31.47 -24.69 -6.40
CA LEU A 162 -32.93 -24.73 -6.43
C LEU A 162 -33.42 -26.03 -7.02
N GLU A 163 -34.50 -26.56 -6.48
CA GLU A 163 -35.26 -27.67 -7.04
C GLU A 163 -36.67 -27.22 -7.39
N SER A 164 -37.07 -27.41 -8.65
CA SER A 164 -38.42 -27.10 -9.08
C SER A 164 -39.42 -28.16 -8.59
N LYS A 165 -40.73 -27.88 -8.61
CA LYS A 165 -41.81 -28.83 -8.26
C LYS A 165 -41.73 -30.14 -9.07
N LYS A 166 -41.08 -30.12 -10.25
CA LYS A 166 -40.87 -31.28 -11.15
C LYS A 166 -39.50 -31.97 -10.89
N GLY A 167 -38.83 -31.69 -9.77
CA GLY A 167 -37.51 -32.25 -9.44
C GLY A 167 -36.34 -31.72 -10.27
N LYS A 168 -36.54 -30.72 -11.13
CA LYS A 168 -35.46 -30.18 -11.98
C LYS A 168 -34.55 -29.26 -11.17
N ARG A 169 -33.23 -29.57 -11.20
CA ARG A 169 -32.16 -28.75 -10.61
C ARG A 169 -31.99 -27.42 -11.36
N LYS A 170 -31.84 -26.32 -10.65
CA LYS A 170 -31.60 -24.97 -11.13
C LYS A 170 -30.61 -24.27 -10.20
N MET A 171 -29.93 -23.25 -10.72
CA MET A 171 -29.11 -22.35 -9.91
C MET A 171 -29.84 -20.99 -9.82
N GLY A 172 -29.95 -20.46 -8.62
CA GLY A 172 -30.39 -19.09 -8.35
C GLY A 172 -29.21 -18.23 -7.92
N ILE A 173 -29.24 -16.95 -8.29
CA ILE A 173 -28.22 -15.98 -7.91
C ILE A 173 -28.85 -14.64 -7.54
N ILE A 174 -28.27 -13.96 -6.56
CA ILE A 174 -28.70 -12.66 -6.03
C ILE A 174 -27.46 -11.80 -5.81
N SER A 175 -27.45 -10.58 -6.35
CA SER A 175 -26.47 -9.57 -5.94
C SER A 175 -26.85 -8.97 -4.59
N CYS A 176 -25.88 -8.84 -3.67
CA CYS A 176 -26.06 -8.16 -2.41
C CYS A 176 -25.68 -6.67 -2.47
N ALA A 177 -25.19 -6.15 -3.60
CA ALA A 177 -24.54 -4.83 -3.70
C ALA A 177 -25.41 -3.69 -3.17
N ASN A 178 -26.70 -3.65 -3.58
CA ASN A 178 -27.63 -2.58 -3.17
C ASN A 178 -28.03 -2.61 -1.69
N ALA A 179 -27.76 -3.72 -0.99
CA ALA A 179 -28.09 -3.91 0.41
C ALA A 179 -26.90 -3.73 1.35
N MET A 180 -25.74 -3.27 0.85
CA MET A 180 -24.47 -3.28 1.57
C MET A 180 -24.04 -1.93 2.17
N ASP A 181 -24.87 -0.91 2.11
CA ASP A 181 -24.55 0.43 2.62
C ASP A 181 -24.32 0.41 4.14
N GLU A 182 -25.14 -0.30 4.88
CA GLU A 182 -24.96 -0.60 6.29
C GLU A 182 -24.93 -2.13 6.48
N ARG A 183 -23.74 -2.67 6.77
CA ARG A 183 -23.56 -4.14 6.85
C ARG A 183 -23.80 -4.72 8.23
N LEU A 184 -23.61 -3.94 9.31
CA LEU A 184 -23.74 -4.39 10.69
C LEU A 184 -25.07 -3.95 11.27
N ILE A 185 -26.02 -4.87 11.40
CA ILE A 185 -27.33 -4.61 12.03
C ILE A 185 -27.29 -5.13 13.46
N ALA A 186 -27.54 -4.23 14.42
CA ALA A 186 -27.57 -4.57 15.83
C ALA A 186 -28.86 -5.33 16.21
N LEU A 187 -28.75 -6.26 17.15
CA LEU A 187 -29.94 -6.88 17.75
C LEU A 187 -30.65 -5.87 18.66
N PRO A 188 -31.95 -5.68 18.51
CA PRO A 188 -32.71 -4.75 19.37
C PRO A 188 -32.61 -5.07 20.87
N SER A 189 -32.66 -6.35 21.25
CA SER A 189 -32.57 -6.78 22.66
C SER A 189 -31.13 -6.74 23.21
N GLN A 190 -30.11 -6.77 22.33
CA GLN A 190 -28.70 -6.85 22.69
C GLN A 190 -27.87 -6.01 21.72
N PRO A 191 -27.79 -4.66 21.87
CA PRO A 191 -27.15 -3.77 20.92
C PRO A 191 -25.63 -4.00 20.70
N GLN A 192 -25.01 -4.81 21.56
CA GLN A 192 -23.61 -5.24 21.43
C GLN A 192 -23.42 -6.44 20.49
N LYS A 193 -24.52 -7.09 20.09
CA LYS A 193 -24.50 -8.18 19.11
C LYS A 193 -24.99 -7.71 17.77
N PHE A 194 -24.28 -8.10 16.71
CA PHE A 194 -24.55 -7.69 15.33
C PHE A 194 -24.74 -8.89 14.43
N ILE A 195 -25.50 -8.69 13.36
CA ILE A 195 -25.58 -9.63 12.23
C ILE A 195 -25.17 -8.91 10.96
N LEU A 196 -24.48 -9.62 10.07
CA LEU A 196 -24.14 -9.10 8.75
C LEU A 196 -25.37 -9.19 7.82
N VAL A 197 -25.61 -8.15 7.03
CA VAL A 197 -26.74 -8.10 6.09
C VAL A 197 -26.74 -9.30 5.13
N GLU A 198 -25.58 -9.69 4.63
CA GLU A 198 -25.45 -10.87 3.78
C GLU A 198 -25.86 -12.18 4.46
N ASP A 199 -25.66 -12.32 5.76
CA ASP A 199 -26.14 -13.49 6.54
C ASP A 199 -27.67 -13.46 6.69
N ILE A 200 -28.28 -12.27 6.82
CA ILE A 200 -29.76 -12.10 6.84
C ILE A 200 -30.33 -12.52 5.48
N ILE A 201 -29.79 -12.02 4.39
CA ILE A 201 -30.21 -12.38 3.02
C ILE A 201 -30.06 -13.89 2.81
N LEU A 202 -28.92 -14.46 3.17
CA LEU A 202 -28.66 -15.89 3.07
C LEU A 202 -29.65 -16.73 3.89
N HIS A 203 -30.05 -16.24 5.08
CA HIS A 203 -31.04 -16.92 5.90
C HIS A 203 -32.41 -16.95 5.21
N PHE A 204 -32.91 -15.81 4.77
CA PHE A 204 -34.25 -15.66 4.20
C PHE A 204 -34.36 -15.97 2.70
N VAL A 205 -33.31 -16.48 2.08
CA VAL A 205 -33.27 -16.72 0.63
C VAL A 205 -34.39 -17.62 0.10
N SER A 206 -34.94 -18.52 0.93
CA SER A 206 -36.09 -19.38 0.59
C SER A 206 -37.37 -18.57 0.36
N ARG A 207 -37.55 -17.41 1.01
CA ARG A 207 -38.69 -16.50 0.75
C ARG A 207 -38.57 -15.82 -0.60
N ILE A 208 -37.34 -15.51 -1.04
CA ILE A 208 -37.06 -14.90 -2.34
C ILE A 208 -37.40 -15.90 -3.46
N PHE A 209 -36.98 -17.16 -3.32
CA PHE A 209 -37.23 -18.22 -4.30
C PHE A 209 -38.45 -19.09 -3.95
N SER A 210 -39.54 -18.50 -3.52
CA SER A 210 -40.74 -19.19 -2.98
C SER A 210 -41.36 -20.24 -3.91
N LYS A 211 -41.10 -20.16 -5.24
CA LYS A 211 -41.58 -21.15 -6.24
C LYS A 211 -40.70 -22.41 -6.34
N TYR A 212 -39.59 -22.44 -5.62
CA TYR A 212 -38.58 -23.50 -5.63
C TYR A 212 -38.29 -23.97 -4.22
N THR A 213 -37.72 -25.16 -4.09
CA THR A 213 -37.09 -25.63 -2.84
C THR A 213 -35.61 -25.31 -2.86
N VAL A 214 -35.15 -24.52 -1.91
CA VAL A 214 -33.72 -24.22 -1.73
C VAL A 214 -33.07 -25.41 -1.01
N LYS A 215 -32.11 -26.06 -1.67
CA LYS A 215 -31.38 -27.23 -1.14
C LYS A 215 -30.03 -26.84 -0.53
N GLU A 216 -29.34 -25.93 -1.19
CA GLU A 216 -28.01 -25.49 -0.83
C GLU A 216 -27.88 -24.00 -1.06
N LYS A 217 -27.02 -23.34 -0.30
CA LYS A 217 -26.81 -21.90 -0.40
C LYS A 217 -25.42 -21.50 0.12
N ALA A 218 -24.79 -20.57 -0.55
CA ALA A 218 -23.54 -19.95 -0.12
C ALA A 218 -23.43 -18.50 -0.58
N LEU A 219 -22.59 -17.76 0.09
CA LEU A 219 -22.07 -16.49 -0.42
C LEU A 219 -20.89 -16.75 -1.34
N ILE A 220 -20.79 -16.00 -2.43
CA ILE A 220 -19.65 -15.98 -3.32
C ILE A 220 -19.14 -14.57 -3.54
N ARG A 221 -17.85 -14.47 -3.87
CA ARG A 221 -17.17 -13.22 -4.23
C ARG A 221 -16.11 -13.50 -5.30
N VAL A 222 -16.10 -12.72 -6.37
CA VAL A 222 -15.15 -12.87 -7.48
C VAL A 222 -14.16 -11.71 -7.46
N THR A 223 -12.87 -12.04 -7.57
CA THR A 223 -11.83 -11.03 -7.83
C THR A 223 -11.40 -11.15 -9.29
N ARG A 224 -11.44 -10.01 -10.01
CA ARG A 224 -11.06 -9.91 -11.42
C ARG A 224 -9.69 -9.27 -11.57
N SER A 225 -9.01 -9.52 -12.69
CA SER A 225 -7.82 -8.74 -13.05
C SER A 225 -8.18 -7.24 -13.12
N ALA A 226 -7.23 -6.39 -12.81
CA ALA A 226 -7.30 -4.95 -13.01
C ALA A 226 -6.01 -4.43 -13.67
N ASP A 227 -5.17 -5.33 -14.15
CA ASP A 227 -3.92 -5.00 -14.84
C ASP A 227 -4.25 -4.90 -16.34
N ILE A 228 -4.28 -3.68 -16.84
CA ILE A 228 -4.24 -3.37 -18.27
C ILE A 228 -2.85 -2.81 -18.48
N ASP A 229 -2.07 -3.42 -19.38
CA ASP A 229 -0.82 -2.84 -19.83
C ASP A 229 -1.13 -1.55 -20.61
N GLU A 230 -0.70 -0.45 -20.03
CA GLU A 230 -0.93 0.90 -20.56
C GLU A 230 -0.06 1.15 -21.80
N ASP A 231 0.98 0.30 -22.00
CA ASP A 231 1.91 0.40 -23.12
C ASP A 231 1.35 -0.20 -24.46
N ASP A 232 0.19 -0.87 -24.42
CA ASP A 232 -0.39 -1.55 -25.60
C ASP A 232 -1.31 -0.66 -26.44
N HIS A 233 -1.50 0.60 -26.03
CA HIS A 233 -2.27 1.57 -26.79
C HIS A 233 -1.32 2.63 -27.38
N SER A 234 -0.85 2.36 -28.60
CA SER A 234 -0.37 3.37 -29.53
C SER A 234 -1.50 4.36 -29.79
N LEU A 235 -1.57 5.40 -28.99
CA LEU A 235 -2.52 6.50 -29.17
C LEU A 235 -2.02 7.40 -30.28
N GLU A 236 -2.26 7.02 -31.50
CA GLU A 236 -2.31 7.91 -32.64
C GLU A 236 -3.68 8.61 -32.62
N GLY A 237 -3.79 9.73 -31.91
CA GLY A 237 -5.01 10.54 -31.91
C GLY A 237 -5.00 11.62 -30.83
N HIS A 238 -5.59 12.77 -31.13
CA HIS A 238 -5.69 13.96 -30.28
C HIS A 238 -6.67 13.82 -29.09
N GLU A 239 -6.73 12.66 -28.42
CA GLU A 239 -7.58 12.49 -27.24
C GLU A 239 -6.90 13.13 -26.02
N ASP A 240 -7.68 13.89 -25.23
CA ASP A 240 -7.25 14.38 -23.91
C ASP A 240 -6.84 13.17 -23.04
N TYR A 241 -5.60 13.16 -22.56
CA TYR A 241 -5.06 12.09 -21.72
C TYR A 241 -5.96 11.73 -20.52
N ARG A 242 -6.73 12.68 -20.00
CA ARG A 242 -7.73 12.45 -18.96
C ARG A 242 -8.90 11.60 -19.45
N GLU A 243 -9.42 11.88 -20.64
CA GLU A 243 -10.53 11.13 -21.23
C GLU A 243 -10.11 9.68 -21.51
N MET A 244 -8.91 9.48 -21.99
CA MET A 244 -8.29 8.17 -22.12
C MET A 244 -8.25 7.43 -20.78
N MET A 245 -7.79 8.08 -19.70
CA MET A 245 -7.73 7.48 -18.37
C MET A 245 -9.12 7.13 -17.82
N GLU A 246 -10.14 7.95 -18.05
CA GLU A 246 -11.53 7.64 -17.68
C GLU A 246 -12.05 6.39 -18.42
N ASN A 247 -11.70 6.23 -19.69
CA ASN A 247 -12.07 5.06 -20.49
C ASN A 247 -11.35 3.78 -20.03
N LEU A 248 -10.06 3.86 -19.70
CA LEU A 248 -9.29 2.74 -19.12
C LEU A 248 -9.90 2.27 -17.80
N ILE A 249 -10.31 3.19 -16.92
CA ILE A 249 -10.97 2.85 -15.66
C ILE A 249 -12.27 2.05 -15.92
N LYS A 250 -13.06 2.44 -16.92
CA LYS A 250 -14.30 1.72 -17.29
C LYS A 250 -13.99 0.31 -17.82
N GLN A 251 -12.93 0.15 -18.62
CA GLN A 251 -12.54 -1.16 -19.18
C GLN A 251 -12.04 -2.12 -18.09
N ARG A 252 -11.25 -1.65 -17.11
CA ARG A 252 -10.77 -2.46 -15.98
C ARG A 252 -11.87 -3.19 -15.21
N ARG A 253 -13.08 -2.67 -15.19
CA ARG A 253 -14.22 -3.30 -14.50
C ARG A 253 -14.67 -4.62 -15.15
N LYS A 254 -14.30 -4.90 -16.40
CA LYS A 254 -14.77 -6.06 -17.19
C LYS A 254 -13.73 -7.17 -17.38
N LEU A 255 -12.55 -7.06 -16.78
CA LEU A 255 -11.45 -8.01 -16.98
C LEU A 255 -11.72 -9.41 -16.41
N SER A 256 -10.89 -10.38 -16.80
CA SER A 256 -11.06 -11.81 -16.49
C SER A 256 -11.11 -12.12 -14.99
N PRO A 257 -11.94 -13.07 -14.53
CA PRO A 257 -11.92 -13.57 -13.16
C PRO A 257 -10.58 -14.24 -12.85
N MET A 258 -10.02 -13.94 -11.67
CA MET A 258 -8.76 -14.52 -11.18
C MET A 258 -8.97 -15.42 -9.97
N ARG A 259 -10.03 -15.19 -9.20
CA ARG A 259 -10.33 -15.89 -7.95
C ARG A 259 -11.84 -15.95 -7.71
N LEU A 260 -12.31 -17.13 -7.29
CA LEU A 260 -13.62 -17.31 -6.67
C LEU A 260 -13.43 -17.62 -5.18
N GLU A 261 -13.97 -16.78 -4.32
CA GLU A 261 -14.11 -17.04 -2.89
C GLU A 261 -15.56 -17.45 -2.61
N MET A 262 -15.78 -18.43 -1.73
CA MET A 262 -17.11 -18.89 -1.36
C MET A 262 -17.15 -19.35 0.11
N THR A 263 -18.32 -19.18 0.74
CA THR A 263 -18.59 -19.83 2.02
C THR A 263 -18.94 -21.31 1.83
N PRO A 264 -18.77 -22.15 2.83
CA PRO A 264 -19.31 -23.54 2.79
C PRO A 264 -20.83 -23.52 2.57
N GLY A 265 -21.36 -24.55 1.88
CA GLY A 265 -22.79 -24.73 1.73
C GLY A 265 -23.28 -25.05 0.30
N LEU A 266 -22.38 -25.15 -0.67
CA LEU A 266 -22.63 -25.69 -2.01
C LEU A 266 -21.89 -27.03 -2.17
N ASP A 267 -22.48 -27.96 -2.92
CA ASP A 267 -21.82 -29.21 -3.29
C ASP A 267 -20.77 -29.01 -4.41
N GLU A 268 -20.05 -30.09 -4.73
CA GLU A 268 -18.98 -30.04 -5.74
C GLU A 268 -19.55 -29.72 -7.14
N LEU A 269 -20.79 -30.09 -7.45
CA LEU A 269 -21.38 -29.87 -8.77
C LEU A 269 -21.75 -28.40 -8.98
N GLU A 270 -22.33 -27.72 -7.99
CA GLU A 270 -22.55 -26.27 -8.05
C GLU A 270 -21.24 -25.51 -8.15
N ALA A 271 -20.23 -25.90 -7.38
CA ALA A 271 -18.91 -25.31 -7.46
C ALA A 271 -18.28 -25.48 -8.86
N LEU A 272 -18.39 -26.66 -9.47
CA LEU A 272 -17.97 -26.92 -10.85
C LEU A 272 -18.73 -26.06 -11.86
N MET A 273 -20.04 -25.91 -11.69
CA MET A 273 -20.85 -25.04 -12.58
C MET A 273 -20.38 -23.59 -12.48
N LEU A 274 -20.15 -23.06 -11.29
CA LEU A 274 -19.60 -21.70 -11.08
C LEU A 274 -18.22 -21.54 -11.71
N MET A 275 -17.33 -22.54 -11.56
CA MET A 275 -16.02 -22.54 -12.20
C MET A 275 -16.12 -22.47 -13.71
N ASN A 276 -17.04 -23.25 -14.32
CA ASN A 276 -17.24 -23.24 -15.76
C ASN A 276 -17.80 -21.89 -16.26
N PHE A 277 -18.79 -21.30 -15.57
CA PHE A 277 -19.32 -19.97 -15.90
C PHE A 277 -18.27 -18.87 -15.79
N LEU A 278 -17.35 -18.96 -14.83
CA LEU A 278 -16.31 -17.98 -14.57
C LEU A 278 -14.98 -18.30 -15.28
N ASN A 279 -14.90 -19.43 -15.99
CA ASN A 279 -13.67 -19.93 -16.62
C ASN A 279 -12.48 -20.03 -15.64
N LEU A 280 -12.72 -20.55 -14.45
CA LEU A 280 -11.73 -20.72 -13.38
C LEU A 280 -11.34 -22.19 -13.21
N LYS A 281 -10.10 -22.42 -12.76
CA LYS A 281 -9.58 -23.74 -12.39
C LYS A 281 -9.83 -24.02 -10.90
N LYS A 282 -9.85 -25.30 -10.49
CA LYS A 282 -10.09 -25.74 -9.10
C LYS A 282 -9.15 -25.05 -8.07
N ASN A 283 -7.90 -24.79 -8.42
CA ASN A 283 -6.95 -24.12 -7.54
C ASN A 283 -7.18 -22.60 -7.38
N GLN A 284 -8.09 -22.00 -8.16
CA GLN A 284 -8.51 -20.60 -8.07
C GLN A 284 -9.79 -20.44 -7.23
N VAL A 285 -10.32 -21.52 -6.68
CA VAL A 285 -11.51 -21.52 -5.79
C VAL A 285 -11.07 -21.66 -4.34
N PHE A 286 -11.56 -20.75 -3.49
CA PHE A 286 -11.18 -20.67 -2.08
C PHE A 286 -12.43 -20.73 -1.21
N ILE A 287 -12.52 -21.73 -0.36
CA ILE A 287 -13.60 -21.89 0.62
C ILE A 287 -13.11 -21.24 1.93
N ASN A 288 -13.83 -20.23 2.42
CA ASN A 288 -13.50 -19.46 3.60
C ASN A 288 -14.59 -19.60 4.68
N ASN A 289 -14.20 -19.88 5.92
CA ASN A 289 -15.12 -19.89 7.08
C ASN A 289 -15.34 -18.47 7.65
N SER A 290 -14.39 -17.59 7.46
CA SER A 290 -14.52 -16.15 7.78
C SER A 290 -15.33 -15.42 6.70
N PRO A 291 -15.82 -14.19 6.96
CA PRO A 291 -16.47 -13.36 5.96
C PRO A 291 -15.60 -13.18 4.70
N LEU A 292 -16.24 -13.12 3.53
CA LEU A 292 -15.54 -12.96 2.24
C LEU A 292 -15.03 -11.55 2.02
N ASP A 293 -15.62 -10.58 2.72
CA ASP A 293 -15.23 -9.18 2.71
C ASP A 293 -15.20 -8.64 4.16
N PHE A 294 -14.19 -7.83 4.48
CA PHE A 294 -13.96 -7.28 5.80
C PHE A 294 -14.31 -5.78 5.92
N GLY A 295 -15.07 -5.22 4.99
CA GLY A 295 -15.51 -3.82 5.03
C GLY A 295 -16.27 -3.47 6.31
N PHE A 296 -17.07 -4.40 6.84
CA PHE A 296 -17.80 -4.24 8.10
C PHE A 296 -16.91 -3.92 9.33
N VAL A 297 -15.61 -4.26 9.26
CA VAL A 297 -14.67 -3.97 10.36
C VAL A 297 -14.55 -2.46 10.57
N GLY A 298 -14.65 -1.65 9.50
CA GLY A 298 -14.70 -0.19 9.62
C GLY A 298 -15.85 0.28 10.47
N GLU A 299 -17.08 -0.16 10.16
CA GLU A 299 -18.31 0.16 10.90
C GLU A 299 -18.24 -0.30 12.37
N LEU A 300 -17.78 -1.54 12.59
CA LEU A 300 -17.62 -2.09 13.95
C LEU A 300 -16.64 -1.25 14.77
N ARG A 301 -15.52 -0.86 14.20
CA ARG A 301 -14.50 -0.03 14.87
C ARG A 301 -15.03 1.36 15.22
N GLU A 302 -15.82 1.97 14.35
CA GLU A 302 -16.42 3.28 14.62
C GLU A 302 -17.38 3.18 15.83
N ARG A 303 -18.22 2.15 15.89
CA ARG A 303 -19.12 1.90 17.02
C ARG A 303 -18.36 1.62 18.33
N LEU A 304 -17.27 0.84 18.29
CA LEU A 304 -16.46 0.50 19.45
C LEU A 304 -15.57 1.63 19.96
N ARG A 305 -15.17 2.57 19.11
CA ARG A 305 -14.13 3.57 19.41
C ARG A 305 -14.43 4.42 20.64
N TYR A 306 -15.66 4.83 20.80
CA TYR A 306 -16.08 5.69 21.92
C TYR A 306 -16.48 4.89 23.17
N ILE A 307 -16.94 3.66 22.99
CA ILE A 307 -17.45 2.81 24.06
C ILE A 307 -16.32 1.99 24.70
N CYS A 308 -15.39 1.48 23.89
CA CYS A 308 -14.32 0.59 24.30
C CYS A 308 -12.94 1.11 23.86
N PRO A 309 -12.48 2.28 24.32
CA PRO A 309 -11.21 2.86 23.87
C PRO A 309 -9.99 1.98 24.18
N SER A 310 -10.04 1.08 25.16
CA SER A 310 -8.99 0.11 25.47
C SER A 310 -8.74 -0.93 24.37
N MET A 311 -9.71 -1.16 23.47
CA MET A 311 -9.56 -2.03 22.31
C MET A 311 -8.76 -1.39 21.17
N PHE A 312 -8.32 -0.16 21.31
CA PHE A 312 -7.58 0.61 20.31
C PHE A 312 -6.20 1.00 20.83
N TYR A 313 -5.29 1.25 19.91
CA TYR A 313 -4.04 1.91 20.28
C TYR A 313 -4.33 3.28 20.91
N LYS A 314 -3.67 3.58 22.01
CA LYS A 314 -3.70 4.92 22.60
C LYS A 314 -3.26 5.93 21.52
N ARG A 315 -4.06 6.98 21.32
CA ARG A 315 -3.70 8.03 20.37
C ARG A 315 -2.37 8.65 20.79
N LEU A 316 -1.43 8.66 19.85
CA LEU A 316 -0.16 9.37 20.02
C LEU A 316 -0.25 10.64 19.18
N GLU A 317 0.06 11.78 19.78
CA GLU A 317 0.09 13.05 19.09
C GLU A 317 1.46 13.30 18.50
N ALA A 318 1.48 13.74 17.23
CA ALA A 318 2.71 14.12 16.58
C ALA A 318 3.32 15.34 17.31
N ARG A 319 4.61 15.26 17.59
CA ARG A 319 5.32 16.36 18.23
C ARG A 319 5.54 17.50 17.25
N ASN A 320 5.71 18.70 17.79
CA ASN A 320 6.28 19.79 17.03
C ASN A 320 7.79 19.54 16.89
N ASN A 321 8.35 19.82 15.71
CA ASN A 321 9.79 19.75 15.53
C ASN A 321 10.46 20.80 16.41
N ALA A 322 11.46 20.40 17.20
CA ALA A 322 12.13 21.24 18.19
C ALA A 322 12.83 22.48 17.58
N PHE A 323 13.15 22.44 16.31
CA PHE A 323 13.84 23.51 15.60
C PHE A 323 12.87 24.47 14.88
N VAL A 324 11.56 24.23 14.94
CA VAL A 324 10.55 25.08 14.28
C VAL A 324 9.95 26.07 15.28
N GLU A 325 10.17 27.34 15.01
CA GLU A 325 9.62 28.47 15.77
C GLU A 325 8.28 28.91 15.18
N ASN A 326 7.22 28.95 16.02
CA ASN A 326 5.87 29.25 15.53
C ASN A 326 5.69 30.69 15.01
N ARG A 327 6.45 31.65 15.55
CA ARG A 327 6.31 33.08 15.23
C ARG A 327 7.24 33.54 14.11
N VAL A 328 8.16 32.72 13.66
CA VAL A 328 9.12 33.05 12.61
C VAL A 328 8.64 32.42 11.29
N PRO A 329 8.58 33.16 10.17
CA PRO A 329 8.23 32.59 8.87
C PRO A 329 9.12 31.40 8.49
N MET A 330 8.51 30.36 7.88
CA MET A 330 9.21 29.12 7.56
C MET A 330 10.38 29.33 6.59
N ILE A 331 10.19 30.17 5.57
CA ILE A 331 11.27 30.50 4.62
C ILE A 331 12.49 31.07 5.37
N LYS A 332 12.29 31.98 6.31
CA LYS A 332 13.40 32.57 7.10
C LYS A 332 14.10 31.52 7.98
N GLN A 333 13.38 30.52 8.47
CA GLN A 333 13.97 29.44 9.26
C GLN A 333 14.80 28.50 8.37
N ILE A 334 14.28 28.13 7.20
CA ILE A 334 14.96 27.23 6.27
C ILE A 334 16.21 27.89 5.67
N LEU A 335 16.19 29.22 5.46
CA LEU A 335 17.37 29.97 5.03
C LEU A 335 18.51 29.97 6.07
N LYS A 336 18.21 29.72 7.35
CA LYS A 336 19.23 29.66 8.42
C LYS A 336 19.77 28.24 8.61
N ARG A 337 18.97 27.21 8.41
CA ARG A 337 19.32 25.79 8.63
C ARG A 337 18.37 24.87 7.93
N ASP A 338 18.85 23.70 7.58
CA ASP A 338 18.02 22.62 7.07
C ASP A 338 17.08 22.11 8.17
N LEU A 339 15.88 21.63 7.77
CA LEU A 339 14.88 21.04 8.65
C LEU A 339 14.51 19.64 8.13
N LEU A 340 14.48 18.65 9.03
CA LEU A 340 14.04 17.31 8.74
C LEU A 340 12.85 16.94 9.61
N LEU A 341 11.70 16.69 8.99
CA LEU A 341 10.51 16.18 9.66
C LEU A 341 10.43 14.67 9.49
N SER A 342 10.07 13.96 10.54
CA SER A 342 9.87 12.51 10.56
C SER A 342 8.42 12.16 10.91
N TYR A 343 7.61 11.84 9.90
CA TYR A 343 6.22 11.42 10.09
C TYR A 343 6.14 9.97 10.57
N PRO A 344 5.11 9.59 11.33
CA PRO A 344 4.06 10.37 11.96
C PRO A 344 4.49 10.94 13.33
N PHE A 345 5.77 10.82 13.70
CA PHE A 345 6.31 11.20 15.00
C PHE A 345 6.35 12.72 15.19
N GLU A 346 6.59 13.43 14.09
CA GLU A 346 6.53 14.88 14.01
C GLU A 346 5.40 15.32 13.07
N SER A 347 4.86 16.52 13.33
CA SER A 347 3.73 17.06 12.56
C SER A 347 4.14 17.50 11.16
N MET A 348 3.25 17.30 10.19
CA MET A 348 3.38 17.85 8.83
C MET A 348 3.10 19.37 8.79
N SER A 349 2.62 19.96 9.89
CA SER A 349 2.20 21.38 9.93
C SER A 349 3.28 22.38 9.49
N PRO A 350 4.60 22.19 9.76
CA PRO A 350 5.63 23.10 9.26
C PRO A 350 5.68 23.17 7.72
N PHE A 351 5.54 22.05 7.03
CA PHE A 351 5.50 22.03 5.58
C PHE A 351 4.21 22.67 5.02
N LEU A 352 3.06 22.39 5.64
CA LEU A 352 1.80 23.04 5.25
C LEU A 352 1.86 24.56 5.46
N ARG A 353 2.48 25.00 6.55
CA ARG A 353 2.72 26.42 6.85
C ARG A 353 3.67 27.03 5.83
N LEU A 354 4.74 26.35 5.44
CA LEU A 354 5.65 26.81 4.39
C LEU A 354 4.90 27.13 3.09
N LEU A 355 4.01 26.23 2.64
CA LEU A 355 3.24 26.43 1.41
C LEU A 355 2.22 27.57 1.53
N ASP A 356 1.52 27.70 2.67
CA ASP A 356 0.58 28.80 2.87
C ASP A 356 1.30 30.14 2.97
N GLU A 357 2.42 30.23 3.69
CA GLU A 357 3.26 31.43 3.74
C GLU A 357 3.80 31.79 2.34
N ALA A 358 4.33 30.81 1.60
CA ALA A 358 4.84 30.99 0.24
C ALA A 358 3.76 31.48 -0.73
N SER A 359 2.51 31.01 -0.58
CA SER A 359 1.41 31.47 -1.42
C SER A 359 1.12 32.97 -1.29
N ASN A 360 1.46 33.59 -0.16
CA ASN A 360 1.22 34.98 0.15
C ASN A 360 2.47 35.88 0.06
N ASP A 361 3.67 35.32 0.14
CA ASP A 361 4.92 36.09 0.18
C ASP A 361 5.21 36.72 -1.19
N LYS A 362 5.38 38.03 -1.23
CA LYS A 362 5.64 38.82 -2.45
C LYS A 362 6.99 38.47 -3.10
N ASN A 363 7.93 37.94 -2.32
CA ASN A 363 9.26 37.54 -2.81
C ASN A 363 9.26 36.17 -3.44
N VAL A 364 8.21 35.39 -3.27
CA VAL A 364 8.05 34.08 -3.93
C VAL A 364 7.60 34.31 -5.38
N VAL A 365 8.40 33.82 -6.31
CA VAL A 365 8.19 33.97 -7.76
C VAL A 365 7.44 32.77 -8.32
N SER A 366 7.88 31.55 -7.95
CA SER A 366 7.26 30.31 -8.45
C SER A 366 7.21 29.23 -7.39
N ILE A 367 6.26 28.29 -7.57
CA ILE A 367 6.14 27.05 -6.81
C ILE A 367 6.00 25.91 -7.81
N LYS A 368 6.94 24.95 -7.81
CA LYS A 368 6.90 23.75 -8.63
C LYS A 368 6.73 22.53 -7.73
N MET A 369 5.82 21.60 -8.07
CA MET A 369 5.50 20.47 -7.19
C MET A 369 5.10 19.21 -7.96
N THR A 370 5.50 18.04 -7.48
CA THR A 370 5.03 16.73 -7.99
C THR A 370 3.93 16.18 -7.08
N LEU A 371 2.82 15.72 -7.64
CA LEU A 371 1.69 15.12 -6.92
C LEU A 371 1.41 13.71 -7.43
N TYR A 372 1.36 12.72 -6.53
CA TYR A 372 1.08 11.33 -6.85
C TYR A 372 -0.24 10.83 -6.23
N ARG A 373 -0.43 11.01 -4.93
CA ARG A 373 -1.66 10.67 -4.18
C ARG A 373 -2.02 11.82 -3.26
N VAL A 374 -3.14 12.44 -3.52
CA VAL A 374 -3.57 13.66 -2.83
C VAL A 374 -4.80 13.37 -1.96
N ALA A 375 -4.91 14.01 -0.81
CA ALA A 375 -6.09 13.88 0.04
C ALA A 375 -7.32 14.54 -0.62
N LYS A 376 -8.54 14.00 -0.39
CA LYS A 376 -9.79 14.59 -0.94
C LYS A 376 -9.99 16.06 -0.59
N ASN A 377 -9.51 16.51 0.59
CA ASN A 377 -9.59 17.90 1.05
C ASN A 377 -8.18 18.42 1.37
N SER A 378 -7.27 18.38 0.38
CA SER A 378 -5.87 18.72 0.55
C SER A 378 -5.66 20.22 0.81
N LYS A 379 -4.97 20.54 1.91
CA LYS A 379 -4.49 21.90 2.21
C LYS A 379 -3.37 22.30 1.26
N ILE A 380 -2.57 21.32 0.80
CA ILE A 380 -1.48 21.55 -0.15
C ILE A 380 -2.03 22.09 -1.46
N VAL A 381 -3.03 21.43 -2.05
CA VAL A 381 -3.64 21.90 -3.31
C VAL A 381 -4.30 23.26 -3.12
N LYS A 382 -4.95 23.51 -1.97
CA LYS A 382 -5.51 24.84 -1.66
C LYS A 382 -4.43 25.93 -1.63
N SER A 383 -3.25 25.65 -1.07
CA SER A 383 -2.14 26.62 -1.07
C SER A 383 -1.57 26.85 -2.47
N LEU A 384 -1.51 25.82 -3.32
CA LEU A 384 -1.08 25.96 -4.72
C LEU A 384 -2.06 26.83 -5.54
N ILE A 385 -3.37 26.58 -5.41
CA ILE A 385 -4.42 27.40 -6.02
C ILE A 385 -4.27 28.85 -5.58
N LYS A 386 -4.19 29.10 -4.26
CA LYS A 386 -4.02 30.44 -3.70
C LYS A 386 -2.74 31.13 -4.22
N ALA A 387 -1.66 30.39 -4.43
CA ALA A 387 -0.43 30.94 -5.00
C ALA A 387 -0.63 31.40 -6.44
N ALA A 388 -1.33 30.63 -7.27
CA ALA A 388 -1.64 30.99 -8.65
C ALA A 388 -2.59 32.22 -8.69
N GLU A 389 -3.63 32.24 -7.87
CA GLU A 389 -4.55 33.38 -7.73
C GLU A 389 -3.81 34.67 -7.28
N ASN A 390 -2.73 34.55 -6.48
CA ASN A 390 -1.85 35.62 -6.08
C ASN A 390 -0.78 36.00 -7.15
N GLY A 391 -0.90 35.47 -8.37
CA GLY A 391 -0.05 35.83 -9.51
C GLY A 391 1.31 35.15 -9.54
N LYS A 392 1.52 34.08 -8.80
CA LYS A 392 2.77 33.29 -8.82
C LYS A 392 2.73 32.25 -9.94
N GLU A 393 3.88 31.95 -10.54
CA GLU A 393 3.98 30.81 -11.43
C GLU A 393 3.86 29.51 -10.62
N VAL A 394 2.83 28.72 -10.88
CA VAL A 394 2.61 27.43 -10.20
C VAL A 394 2.62 26.31 -11.23
N VAL A 395 3.61 25.43 -11.14
CA VAL A 395 3.75 24.25 -11.99
C VAL A 395 3.51 23.00 -11.16
N VAL A 396 2.51 22.21 -11.53
CA VAL A 396 2.13 20.99 -10.81
C VAL A 396 2.16 19.81 -11.74
N LEU A 397 3.03 18.85 -11.46
CA LEU A 397 3.02 17.58 -12.15
C LEU A 397 2.10 16.62 -11.38
N VAL A 398 0.99 16.21 -12.01
CA VAL A 398 0.00 15.28 -11.44
C VAL A 398 0.13 13.92 -12.13
N GLU A 399 0.50 12.89 -11.38
CA GLU A 399 0.52 11.51 -11.90
C GLU A 399 -0.89 10.92 -11.89
N LEU A 400 -1.56 10.87 -13.04
CA LEU A 400 -2.92 10.33 -13.16
C LEU A 400 -2.97 8.81 -13.02
N ARG A 401 -1.85 8.10 -13.31
CA ARG A 401 -1.76 6.63 -13.23
C ARG A 401 -1.48 6.11 -11.81
N ALA A 402 -1.86 6.89 -10.77
CA ALA A 402 -1.81 6.44 -9.39
C ALA A 402 -2.95 5.44 -9.13
N ARG A 403 -2.67 4.13 -9.18
CA ARG A 403 -3.68 3.05 -9.10
C ARG A 403 -4.65 3.24 -7.94
N PHE A 404 -5.95 3.20 -8.25
CA PHE A 404 -7.09 3.37 -7.33
C PHE A 404 -7.29 4.79 -6.78
N ASP A 405 -6.48 5.76 -7.20
CA ASP A 405 -6.64 7.19 -6.88
C ASP A 405 -6.86 8.04 -8.15
N GLU A 406 -7.03 7.41 -9.31
CA GLU A 406 -7.11 8.07 -10.63
C GLU A 406 -8.25 9.10 -10.67
N GLU A 407 -9.46 8.74 -10.24
CA GLU A 407 -10.64 9.65 -10.25
C GLU A 407 -10.41 10.88 -9.36
N ASN A 408 -9.78 10.71 -8.19
CA ASN A 408 -9.47 11.81 -7.30
C ASN A 408 -8.42 12.76 -7.91
N ASN A 409 -7.39 12.20 -8.57
CA ASN A 409 -6.33 12.98 -9.19
C ASN A 409 -6.84 13.75 -10.41
N ILE A 410 -7.73 13.16 -11.22
CA ILE A 410 -8.44 13.84 -12.33
C ILE A 410 -9.23 15.04 -11.79
N GLY A 411 -10.00 14.85 -10.71
CA GLY A 411 -10.78 15.93 -10.10
C GLY A 411 -9.93 17.09 -9.61
N TRP A 412 -8.77 16.82 -9.01
CA TRP A 412 -7.85 17.86 -8.55
C TRP A 412 -7.13 18.55 -9.71
N SER A 413 -6.75 17.83 -10.76
CA SER A 413 -6.06 18.44 -11.91
C SER A 413 -6.93 19.49 -12.60
N LYS A 414 -8.23 19.22 -12.80
CA LYS A 414 -9.19 20.21 -13.35
C LYS A 414 -9.23 21.48 -12.51
N ARG A 415 -9.34 21.37 -11.19
CA ARG A 415 -9.39 22.53 -10.28
C ARG A 415 -8.10 23.35 -10.27
N LEU A 416 -6.94 22.71 -10.40
CA LEU A 416 -5.65 23.38 -10.51
C LEU A 416 -5.57 24.20 -11.80
N GLU A 417 -5.96 23.62 -12.94
CA GLU A 417 -5.99 24.33 -14.23
C GLU A 417 -6.95 25.51 -14.24
N GLU A 418 -8.18 25.33 -13.74
CA GLU A 418 -9.19 26.38 -13.62
C GLU A 418 -8.70 27.57 -12.78
N SER A 419 -7.77 27.31 -11.85
CA SER A 419 -7.17 28.35 -10.98
C SER A 419 -5.90 28.97 -11.56
N GLY A 420 -5.51 28.66 -12.81
CA GLY A 420 -4.34 29.21 -13.49
C GLY A 420 -3.02 28.50 -13.19
N CYS A 421 -3.03 27.32 -12.56
CA CYS A 421 -1.82 26.50 -12.44
C CYS A 421 -1.49 25.83 -13.77
N ARG A 422 -0.20 25.74 -14.10
CA ARG A 422 0.27 24.90 -15.20
C ARG A 422 0.32 23.44 -14.72
N VAL A 423 -0.54 22.59 -15.25
CA VAL A 423 -0.58 21.16 -14.90
C VAL A 423 0.11 20.32 -15.98
N ILE A 424 0.91 19.35 -15.55
CA ILE A 424 1.60 18.36 -16.39
C ILE A 424 1.12 16.98 -15.97
N TYR A 425 0.72 16.15 -16.91
CA TYR A 425 0.12 14.83 -16.70
C TYR A 425 1.12 13.66 -16.82
N GLY A 426 2.24 13.76 -16.12
CA GLY A 426 3.26 12.71 -16.14
C GLY A 426 4.16 12.79 -17.39
N LEU A 427 4.78 11.66 -17.71
CA LEU A 427 5.68 11.47 -18.85
C LEU A 427 5.28 10.21 -19.62
N ASP A 428 5.51 10.20 -20.92
CA ASP A 428 5.29 9.01 -21.75
C ASP A 428 6.21 7.87 -21.30
N GLY A 429 5.64 6.67 -21.12
CA GLY A 429 6.37 5.45 -20.71
C GLY A 429 6.96 5.47 -19.30
N LEU A 430 6.94 6.59 -18.58
CA LEU A 430 7.48 6.72 -17.22
C LEU A 430 6.43 7.22 -16.21
N LYS A 431 6.45 6.69 -14.99
CA LYS A 431 5.62 7.21 -13.89
C LYS A 431 6.43 8.13 -13.01
N VAL A 432 5.92 9.33 -12.74
CA VAL A 432 6.58 10.25 -11.82
C VAL A 432 6.21 9.92 -10.38
N HIS A 433 7.19 9.46 -9.62
CA HIS A 433 6.99 9.03 -8.23
C HIS A 433 7.86 9.80 -7.22
N SER A 434 8.69 10.74 -7.67
CA SER A 434 9.42 11.68 -6.82
C SER A 434 8.45 12.55 -6.00
N LYS A 435 8.90 13.02 -4.84
CA LYS A 435 8.15 13.93 -3.95
C LYS A 435 9.01 15.18 -3.77
N LEU A 436 8.80 16.11 -4.68
CA LEU A 436 9.55 17.36 -4.78
C LEU A 436 8.62 18.56 -4.70
N CYS A 437 9.02 19.54 -3.92
CA CYS A 437 8.48 20.88 -3.93
C CYS A 437 9.64 21.87 -3.99
N LEU A 438 9.62 22.75 -4.99
CA LEU A 438 10.61 23.81 -5.17
C LEU A 438 9.91 25.17 -5.13
N ILE A 439 10.33 26.04 -4.23
CA ILE A 439 9.89 27.42 -4.12
C ILE A 439 11.06 28.31 -4.57
N THR A 440 10.85 29.07 -5.64
CA THR A 440 11.81 30.09 -6.09
C THR A 440 11.52 31.38 -5.37
N TYR A 441 12.50 31.86 -4.61
CA TYR A 441 12.43 33.03 -3.78
C TYR A 441 13.42 34.08 -4.25
N LYS A 442 12.99 35.30 -4.49
CA LYS A 442 13.82 36.40 -4.95
C LYS A 442 13.90 37.51 -3.88
N ASN A 443 15.10 37.88 -3.50
CA ASN A 443 15.36 38.97 -2.58
C ASN A 443 16.52 39.84 -3.09
N GLU A 444 16.99 40.76 -2.28
CA GLU A 444 18.11 41.71 -2.60
C GLU A 444 19.42 40.93 -2.94
N LYS A 445 19.60 39.72 -2.45
CA LYS A 445 20.76 38.85 -2.73
C LYS A 445 20.62 38.04 -4.03
N GLY A 446 19.51 38.18 -4.74
CA GLY A 446 19.20 37.44 -5.97
C GLY A 446 18.20 36.32 -5.75
N ILE A 447 18.25 35.29 -6.63
CA ILE A 447 17.38 34.12 -6.62
C ILE A 447 17.94 33.11 -5.62
N GLN A 448 17.03 32.59 -4.80
CA GLN A 448 17.28 31.51 -3.86
C GLN A 448 16.22 30.42 -4.03
N TYR A 449 16.57 29.20 -3.70
CA TYR A 449 15.67 28.07 -3.72
C TYR A 449 15.35 27.59 -2.32
N ILE A 450 14.07 27.30 -2.07
CA ILE A 450 13.63 26.54 -0.91
C ILE A 450 13.12 25.20 -1.44
N SER A 451 13.86 24.16 -1.16
CA SER A 451 13.58 22.80 -1.64
C SER A 451 12.98 21.96 -0.53
N GLN A 452 11.92 21.22 -0.82
CA GLN A 452 11.45 20.16 0.04
C GLN A 452 11.48 18.85 -0.73
N ILE A 453 12.13 17.85 -0.14
CA ILE A 453 12.28 16.49 -0.68
C ILE A 453 11.66 15.51 0.30
N GLY A 454 10.71 14.68 -0.17
CA GLY A 454 10.01 13.71 0.66
C GLY A 454 10.26 12.27 0.26
N THR A 455 10.21 11.36 1.24
CA THR A 455 10.17 9.92 0.96
C THR A 455 8.74 9.43 0.71
N GLY A 456 7.74 10.16 1.21
CA GLY A 456 6.31 9.82 1.15
C GLY A 456 5.46 10.86 0.43
N ASN A 457 4.24 10.44 0.07
CA ASN A 457 3.30 11.27 -0.69
C ASN A 457 2.82 12.48 0.10
N TYR A 458 2.44 13.53 -0.62
CA TYR A 458 1.82 14.75 -0.11
C TYR A 458 0.35 14.52 0.28
N ASN A 459 0.14 13.80 1.39
CA ASN A 459 -1.19 13.45 1.86
C ASN A 459 -1.27 13.54 3.39
N GLU A 460 -2.06 14.48 3.89
CA GLU A 460 -2.19 14.82 5.30
C GLU A 460 -2.78 13.70 6.16
N LYS A 461 -3.51 12.76 5.54
CA LYS A 461 -4.05 11.58 6.24
C LYS A 461 -2.98 10.50 6.38
N THR A 462 -2.28 10.19 5.30
CA THR A 462 -1.26 9.12 5.30
C THR A 462 -0.03 9.53 6.10
N SER A 463 0.32 10.82 6.19
CA SER A 463 1.41 11.31 7.05
C SER A 463 1.21 11.01 8.55
N ARG A 464 -0.02 10.67 8.98
CA ARG A 464 -0.34 10.27 10.35
C ARG A 464 -0.25 8.75 10.58
N LEU A 465 -0.08 7.97 9.51
CA LEU A 465 -0.14 6.51 9.53
C LEU A 465 1.12 5.85 8.97
N TYR A 466 1.90 6.58 8.16
CA TYR A 466 3.10 6.08 7.48
C TYR A 466 4.33 6.76 8.05
N THR A 467 5.40 5.98 8.21
CA THR A 467 6.70 6.57 8.56
C THR A 467 7.32 7.13 7.28
N ASP A 468 7.53 8.44 7.25
CA ASP A 468 8.17 9.13 6.12
C ASP A 468 9.07 10.26 6.62
N LEU A 469 9.96 10.71 5.74
CA LEU A 469 10.89 11.79 5.98
C LEU A 469 10.61 12.94 5.01
N SER A 470 10.81 14.16 5.49
CA SER A 470 10.63 15.39 4.70
C SER A 470 11.77 16.36 5.04
N LEU A 471 12.72 16.48 4.12
CA LEU A 471 13.84 17.41 4.21
C LEU A 471 13.44 18.74 3.57
N MET A 472 13.64 19.85 4.28
CA MET A 472 13.51 21.21 3.77
C MET A 472 14.87 21.87 3.86
N THR A 473 15.40 22.37 2.74
CA THR A 473 16.74 22.97 2.62
C THR A 473 16.73 24.17 1.72
N SER A 474 17.63 25.09 1.94
CA SER A 474 17.93 26.23 1.07
C SER A 474 19.32 26.13 0.41
N LYS A 475 19.93 24.94 0.41
CA LYS A 475 21.19 24.71 -0.31
C LYS A 475 20.97 24.97 -1.79
N TYR A 476 21.74 25.94 -2.35
CA TYR A 476 21.52 26.43 -3.71
C TYR A 476 21.73 25.30 -4.74
N GLU A 477 22.77 24.51 -4.56
CA GLU A 477 23.15 23.41 -5.47
C GLU A 477 22.05 22.33 -5.54
N ILE A 478 21.43 21.98 -4.40
CA ILE A 478 20.28 21.06 -4.36
C ILE A 478 19.08 21.68 -5.08
N GLY A 479 18.82 22.96 -4.84
CA GLY A 479 17.71 23.68 -5.46
C GLY A 479 17.88 23.82 -6.98
N GLU A 480 19.10 24.06 -7.44
CA GLU A 480 19.44 24.16 -8.86
C GLU A 480 19.21 22.83 -9.57
N GLU A 481 19.70 21.69 -9.01
CA GLU A 481 19.46 20.38 -9.59
C GLU A 481 17.97 20.00 -9.59
N ILE A 482 17.20 20.33 -8.52
CA ILE A 482 15.74 20.11 -8.51
C ILE A 482 15.06 20.96 -9.57
N ASN A 483 15.51 22.21 -9.79
CA ASN A 483 14.98 23.06 -10.86
C ASN A 483 15.28 22.45 -12.23
N GLY A 484 16.48 21.87 -12.43
CA GLY A 484 16.83 21.11 -13.62
C GLY A 484 15.87 19.94 -13.86
N VAL A 485 15.61 19.13 -12.82
CA VAL A 485 14.63 18.04 -12.88
C VAL A 485 13.24 18.54 -13.32
N PHE A 486 12.74 19.62 -12.72
CA PHE A 486 11.45 20.19 -13.14
C PHE A 486 11.45 20.73 -14.57
N ASN A 487 12.56 21.33 -15.01
CA ASN A 487 12.65 21.85 -16.37
C ASN A 487 12.60 20.72 -17.41
N HIS A 488 13.33 19.62 -17.20
CA HIS A 488 13.24 18.42 -18.05
C HIS A 488 11.82 17.81 -18.03
N LEU A 489 11.20 17.68 -16.84
CA LEU A 489 9.83 17.19 -16.73
C LEU A 489 8.83 18.09 -17.50
N CYS A 490 9.06 19.41 -17.53
CA CYS A 490 8.23 20.35 -18.30
C CYS A 490 8.39 20.21 -19.81
N LEU A 491 9.52 19.65 -20.28
CA LEU A 491 9.81 19.37 -21.68
C LEU A 491 9.43 17.94 -22.10
N GLY A 492 8.86 17.14 -21.19
CA GLY A 492 8.54 15.74 -21.44
C GLY A 492 9.77 14.82 -21.37
N GLU A 493 10.83 15.25 -20.72
CA GLU A 493 12.13 14.58 -20.63
C GLU A 493 12.47 14.24 -19.17
N THR A 494 13.57 13.53 -18.98
CA THR A 494 14.12 13.21 -17.65
C THR A 494 15.55 13.69 -17.53
N GLU A 495 15.94 14.10 -16.30
CA GLU A 495 17.29 14.54 -15.99
C GLU A 495 18.29 13.38 -16.17
N ASN A 496 19.37 13.65 -16.91
CA ASN A 496 20.36 12.63 -17.28
C ASN A 496 21.63 12.67 -16.40
N HIS A 497 21.91 13.81 -15.78
CA HIS A 497 23.11 14.00 -14.97
C HIS A 497 22.83 14.92 -13.79
N THR A 498 23.29 14.51 -12.61
CA THR A 498 23.26 15.29 -11.37
C THR A 498 24.50 14.94 -10.56
N ASP A 499 25.04 15.89 -9.81
CA ASP A 499 26.24 15.71 -8.98
C ASP A 499 25.87 15.31 -7.55
N LEU A 500 24.81 15.89 -6.98
CA LEU A 500 24.38 15.69 -5.61
C LEU A 500 23.16 14.77 -5.51
N LEU A 501 22.16 14.99 -6.34
CA LEU A 501 20.97 14.17 -6.36
C LEU A 501 21.24 12.84 -7.07
N MET A 502 20.51 11.81 -6.70
CA MET A 502 20.40 10.59 -7.51
C MET A 502 19.03 10.58 -8.17
N VAL A 503 18.98 10.70 -9.49
CA VAL A 503 17.74 10.76 -10.26
C VAL A 503 17.57 9.51 -11.12
N ALA A 504 16.46 8.79 -10.95
CA ALA A 504 16.07 7.70 -11.82
C ALA A 504 15.24 8.24 -13.00
N PRO A 505 15.31 7.58 -14.19
CA PRO A 505 15.93 6.28 -14.45
C PRO A 505 17.44 6.33 -14.78
N HIS A 506 18.03 7.50 -15.02
CA HIS A 506 19.34 7.56 -15.69
C HIS A 506 20.53 7.44 -14.74
N CYS A 507 20.63 8.25 -13.69
CA CYS A 507 21.85 8.31 -12.87
C CYS A 507 21.74 7.67 -11.48
N MET A 508 20.56 7.30 -10.99
CA MET A 508 20.40 6.76 -9.63
C MET A 508 21.17 5.45 -9.40
N ILE A 509 21.09 4.50 -10.32
CA ILE A 509 21.80 3.21 -10.18
C ILE A 509 23.31 3.42 -10.20
N SER A 510 23.83 4.22 -11.12
CA SER A 510 25.27 4.49 -11.26
C SER A 510 25.83 5.15 -10.00
N HIS A 511 25.12 6.10 -9.42
CA HIS A 511 25.52 6.74 -8.15
C HIS A 511 25.51 5.73 -6.99
N ILE A 512 24.45 4.93 -6.83
CA ILE A 512 24.40 3.90 -5.79
C ILE A 512 25.57 2.91 -5.97
N PHE A 513 25.84 2.46 -7.20
CA PHE A 513 26.92 1.52 -7.48
C PHE A 513 28.29 2.14 -7.18
N LYS A 514 28.53 3.40 -7.55
CA LYS A 514 29.75 4.12 -7.20
C LYS A 514 30.02 4.07 -5.69
N TYR A 515 29.01 4.40 -4.86
CA TYR A 515 29.19 4.35 -3.41
C TYR A 515 29.38 2.91 -2.88
N ILE A 516 28.73 1.91 -3.48
CA ILE A 516 28.96 0.52 -3.13
C ILE A 516 30.39 0.09 -3.50
N ASP A 517 30.88 0.49 -4.68
CA ASP A 517 32.24 0.19 -5.14
C ASP A 517 33.30 0.83 -4.23
N GLU A 518 33.06 2.06 -3.76
CA GLU A 518 33.92 2.70 -2.76
C GLU A 518 34.01 1.87 -1.47
N GLN A 519 32.89 1.29 -1.01
CA GLN A 519 32.91 0.41 0.17
C GLN A 519 33.61 -0.92 -0.10
N ILE A 520 33.44 -1.49 -1.31
CA ILE A 520 34.15 -2.71 -1.73
C ILE A 520 35.67 -2.48 -1.69
N GLU A 521 36.14 -1.35 -2.23
CA GLU A 521 37.56 -1.02 -2.24
C GLU A 521 38.11 -0.78 -0.82
N LEU A 522 37.34 -0.17 0.08
CA LEU A 522 37.73 -0.03 1.50
C LEU A 522 37.84 -1.40 2.18
N ALA A 523 36.88 -2.30 1.94
CA ALA A 523 36.92 -3.65 2.51
C ALA A 523 38.11 -4.46 2.01
N LYS A 524 38.44 -4.41 0.71
CA LYS A 524 39.64 -5.03 0.11
C LYS A 524 40.94 -4.52 0.73
N GLN A 525 40.96 -3.26 1.18
CA GLN A 525 42.10 -2.65 1.88
C GLN A 525 42.13 -3.01 3.37
N GLY A 526 41.23 -3.85 3.87
CA GLY A 526 41.10 -4.20 5.29
C GLY A 526 40.58 -3.07 6.17
N LYS A 527 39.95 -2.03 5.59
CA LYS A 527 39.32 -0.92 6.31
C LYS A 527 37.87 -1.23 6.60
N GLU A 528 37.31 -0.55 7.62
CA GLU A 528 35.87 -0.66 7.90
C GLU A 528 35.05 -0.18 6.71
N ALA A 529 34.17 -1.05 6.21
CA ALA A 529 33.25 -0.80 5.12
C ALA A 529 31.81 -1.16 5.53
N TYR A 530 30.88 -0.27 5.25
CA TYR A 530 29.51 -0.42 5.71
C TYR A 530 28.50 0.12 4.70
N ILE A 531 27.39 -0.60 4.56
CA ILE A 531 26.21 -0.17 3.78
C ILE A 531 24.96 -0.38 4.63
N GLY A 532 24.11 0.64 4.69
CA GLY A 532 22.81 0.59 5.35
C GLY A 532 21.67 0.94 4.38
N PHE A 533 20.65 0.10 4.28
CA PHE A 533 19.46 0.41 3.49
C PHE A 533 18.18 0.25 4.30
N LYS A 534 17.39 1.30 4.42
CA LYS A 534 15.97 1.20 4.76
C LYS A 534 15.15 1.42 3.50
N CYS A 535 14.29 0.45 3.15
CA CYS A 535 13.41 0.56 2.01
C CYS A 535 12.16 -0.34 2.17
N ASN A 536 11.20 -0.22 1.24
CA ASN A 536 10.03 -1.09 1.30
C ASN A 536 10.24 -2.42 0.57
N SER A 537 11.05 -2.42 -0.50
CA SER A 537 11.23 -3.62 -1.33
C SER A 537 12.59 -3.68 -2.01
N VAL A 538 13.10 -4.90 -2.14
CA VAL A 538 14.35 -5.24 -2.85
C VAL A 538 14.04 -6.30 -3.89
N THR A 539 13.97 -5.92 -5.17
CA THR A 539 13.63 -6.83 -6.27
C THR A 539 14.50 -6.66 -7.53
N SER A 540 15.34 -5.62 -7.62
CA SER A 540 16.26 -5.43 -8.74
C SER A 540 17.35 -6.48 -8.70
N LYS A 541 17.45 -7.28 -9.78
CA LYS A 541 18.50 -8.29 -9.90
C LYS A 541 19.88 -7.65 -9.90
N LYS A 542 20.07 -6.55 -10.65
CA LYS A 542 21.34 -5.81 -10.70
C LYS A 542 21.78 -5.35 -9.30
N MET A 543 20.85 -4.82 -8.51
CA MET A 543 21.12 -4.37 -7.15
C MET A 543 21.45 -5.55 -6.23
N ILE A 544 20.71 -6.66 -6.32
CA ILE A 544 20.95 -7.87 -5.53
C ILE A 544 22.34 -8.43 -5.84
N ASP A 545 22.70 -8.51 -7.13
CA ASP A 545 24.00 -9.00 -7.56
C ASP A 545 25.14 -8.11 -7.03
N LYS A 546 24.96 -6.79 -7.05
CA LYS A 546 25.92 -5.81 -6.52
C LYS A 546 26.09 -5.91 -4.99
N LEU A 547 25.00 -6.18 -4.24
CA LEU A 547 25.07 -6.40 -2.80
C LEU A 547 25.74 -7.73 -2.45
N ILE A 548 25.56 -8.78 -3.27
CA ILE A 548 26.28 -10.04 -3.13
C ILE A 548 27.78 -9.82 -3.32
N GLU A 549 28.18 -9.10 -4.37
CA GLU A 549 29.59 -8.72 -4.62
C GLU A 549 30.19 -7.97 -3.42
N ALA A 550 29.48 -6.98 -2.87
CA ALA A 550 29.91 -6.23 -1.71
C ALA A 550 30.07 -7.13 -0.46
N SER A 551 29.11 -8.02 -0.22
CA SER A 551 29.21 -8.99 0.88
C SER A 551 30.41 -9.93 0.74
N GLN A 552 30.68 -10.43 -0.46
CA GLN A 552 31.81 -11.30 -0.76
C GLN A 552 33.16 -10.56 -0.58
N ALA A 553 33.18 -9.25 -0.79
CA ALA A 553 34.35 -8.40 -0.52
C ALA A 553 34.55 -8.10 0.99
N GLY A 554 33.62 -8.51 1.86
CA GLY A 554 33.71 -8.28 3.32
C GLY A 554 32.95 -7.03 3.81
N VAL A 555 32.19 -6.34 2.97
CA VAL A 555 31.39 -5.18 3.38
C VAL A 555 30.25 -5.63 4.30
N GLN A 556 30.11 -5.02 5.47
CA GLN A 556 28.95 -5.25 6.36
C GLN A 556 27.73 -4.51 5.85
N ILE A 557 26.60 -5.24 5.68
CA ILE A 557 25.37 -4.70 5.08
C ILE A 557 24.20 -4.95 6.00
N ASP A 558 23.57 -3.87 6.47
CA ASP A 558 22.34 -3.91 7.25
C ASP A 558 21.16 -3.38 6.44
N MET A 559 20.07 -4.14 6.41
CA MET A 559 18.88 -3.76 5.65
C MET A 559 17.62 -3.83 6.51
N VAL A 560 16.82 -2.76 6.49
CA VAL A 560 15.46 -2.77 7.06
C VAL A 560 14.47 -2.74 5.89
N VAL A 561 13.90 -3.92 5.56
CA VAL A 561 13.02 -4.12 4.41
C VAL A 561 11.63 -4.53 4.87
N ARG A 562 10.66 -3.63 4.78
CA ARG A 562 9.30 -3.88 5.26
C ARG A 562 8.60 -5.01 4.51
N GLY A 563 8.66 -5.00 3.19
CA GLY A 563 7.81 -5.79 2.29
C GLY A 563 8.56 -6.92 1.58
N ILE A 564 8.69 -6.77 0.26
CA ILE A 564 9.32 -7.77 -0.61
C ILE A 564 10.84 -7.70 -0.46
N CYS A 565 11.47 -8.84 -0.18
CA CYS A 565 12.91 -8.99 -0.26
C CYS A 565 13.24 -10.22 -1.10
N CYS A 566 13.76 -10.02 -2.30
CA CYS A 566 14.20 -11.12 -3.16
C CYS A 566 15.66 -11.53 -2.90
N LEU A 567 16.36 -10.85 -2.00
CA LEU A 567 17.67 -11.24 -1.49
C LEU A 567 17.49 -12.13 -0.26
N ILE A 568 18.17 -13.27 -0.20
CA ILE A 568 18.27 -14.12 0.98
C ILE A 568 19.62 -13.86 1.65
N PRO A 569 19.63 -13.35 2.89
CA PRO A 569 20.86 -13.03 3.63
C PRO A 569 21.48 -14.28 4.30
N GLY A 570 22.71 -14.15 4.78
CA GLY A 570 23.37 -15.14 5.64
C GLY A 570 23.71 -16.46 4.94
N VAL A 571 23.82 -16.46 3.62
CA VAL A 571 24.26 -17.62 2.83
C VAL A 571 25.78 -17.58 2.72
N GLU A 572 26.44 -18.66 3.22
CA GLU A 572 27.88 -18.81 3.23
C GLU A 572 28.50 -18.62 1.84
N GLY A 573 29.61 -17.88 1.77
CA GLY A 573 30.32 -17.54 0.54
C GLY A 573 29.61 -16.57 -0.41
N ALA A 574 28.46 -16.03 -0.01
CA ALA A 574 27.68 -15.12 -0.87
C ALA A 574 27.07 -13.91 -0.11
N THR A 575 26.21 -14.14 0.85
CA THR A 575 25.48 -13.08 1.57
C THR A 575 25.68 -13.13 3.09
N GLU A 576 26.75 -13.73 3.54
CA GLU A 576 27.06 -13.94 4.94
C GLU A 576 27.21 -12.63 5.74
N ASN A 577 27.66 -11.56 5.08
CA ASN A 577 27.81 -10.24 5.66
C ASN A 577 26.56 -9.37 5.52
N ILE A 578 25.43 -9.94 5.05
CA ILE A 578 24.17 -9.22 4.91
C ILE A 578 23.19 -9.64 6.00
N ARG A 579 22.62 -8.66 6.68
CA ARG A 579 21.52 -8.84 7.62
C ARG A 579 20.28 -8.12 7.13
N VAL A 580 19.13 -8.79 7.12
CA VAL A 580 17.85 -8.20 6.72
C VAL A 580 16.84 -8.30 7.83
N LEU A 581 16.30 -7.16 8.26
CA LEU A 581 15.21 -7.05 9.21
C LEU A 581 13.93 -6.55 8.52
N SER A 582 12.79 -6.92 9.07
CA SER A 582 11.48 -6.43 8.62
C SER A 582 10.65 -6.00 9.82
N ILE A 583 10.18 -4.76 9.81
CA ILE A 583 9.31 -4.20 10.84
C ILE A 583 7.90 -4.04 10.26
N VAL A 584 6.93 -4.72 10.89
CA VAL A 584 5.50 -4.55 10.64
C VAL A 584 4.84 -4.25 11.98
N GLY A 585 4.28 -3.07 12.12
CA GLY A 585 3.75 -2.60 13.38
C GLY A 585 2.56 -1.68 13.20
N ARG A 586 2.34 -0.80 14.18
CA ARG A 586 1.24 0.16 14.23
C ARG A 586 1.23 1.11 13.03
N TYR A 587 2.40 1.57 12.64
CA TYR A 587 2.60 2.47 11.49
C TYR A 587 3.22 1.72 10.33
N LEU A 588 2.86 2.11 9.11
CA LEU A 588 3.45 1.56 7.92
C LEU A 588 4.86 2.10 7.73
N GLU A 589 5.89 1.24 7.81
CA GLU A 589 7.26 1.61 7.48
C GLU A 589 7.35 1.95 6.00
N HIS A 590 7.62 3.22 5.67
CA HIS A 590 7.56 3.71 4.29
C HIS A 590 8.77 4.54 3.88
N SER A 591 9.48 5.17 4.80
CA SER A 591 10.68 5.97 4.50
C SER A 591 11.79 5.13 3.87
N ARG A 592 12.64 5.79 3.06
CA ARG A 592 13.85 5.19 2.50
C ARG A 592 15.06 6.02 2.93
N ILE A 593 16.06 5.31 3.41
CA ILE A 593 17.34 5.86 3.86
C ILE A 593 18.44 5.00 3.27
N TYR A 594 19.43 5.61 2.63
CA TYR A 594 20.61 4.96 2.11
C TYR A 594 21.83 5.50 2.86
N ILE A 595 22.69 4.61 3.33
CA ILE A 595 23.87 4.93 4.16
C ILE A 595 25.07 4.22 3.54
N PHE A 596 26.13 4.97 3.28
CA PHE A 596 27.39 4.47 2.73
C PHE A 596 28.54 4.93 3.61
N GLY A 597 29.30 3.99 4.17
CA GLY A 597 30.40 4.22 5.08
C GLY A 597 30.03 4.14 6.57
N LYS A 598 31.05 3.97 7.43
CA LYS A 598 30.87 3.80 8.88
C LYS A 598 31.21 5.07 9.67
N ASN A 599 32.43 5.60 9.51
CA ASN A 599 32.97 6.67 10.36
C ASN A 599 32.56 8.08 9.91
N ASN A 600 32.38 8.32 8.63
CA ASN A 600 31.82 9.55 8.06
C ASN A 600 30.85 9.17 6.94
N PRO A 601 29.67 8.67 7.28
CA PRO A 601 28.78 8.13 6.30
C PRO A 601 28.16 9.21 5.42
N THR A 602 28.02 8.89 4.14
CA THR A 602 27.15 9.62 3.23
C THR A 602 25.72 9.08 3.39
N VAL A 603 24.76 9.97 3.67
CA VAL A 603 23.38 9.59 3.96
C VAL A 603 22.42 10.28 3.01
N TYR A 604 21.54 9.48 2.40
CA TYR A 604 20.50 9.95 1.49
C TYR A 604 19.11 9.58 2.03
N ILE A 605 18.13 10.43 1.78
CA ILE A 605 16.70 10.06 1.81
C ILE A 605 16.19 9.92 0.38
N SER A 606 15.30 8.95 0.14
CA SER A 606 14.89 8.62 -1.22
C SER A 606 13.37 8.38 -1.36
N SER A 607 12.84 8.64 -2.54
CA SER A 607 11.51 8.18 -2.94
C SER A 607 11.54 6.74 -3.50
N ALA A 608 12.72 6.23 -3.91
CA ALA A 608 12.90 4.95 -4.56
C ALA A 608 13.08 3.79 -3.59
N ASP A 609 12.48 2.65 -3.93
CA ASP A 609 12.85 1.34 -3.42
C ASP A 609 13.91 0.69 -4.33
N LEU A 610 14.61 -0.33 -3.85
CA LEU A 610 15.59 -1.08 -4.64
C LEU A 610 14.91 -2.07 -5.60
N MET A 611 14.05 -1.54 -6.45
CA MET A 611 13.24 -2.29 -7.41
C MET A 611 13.56 -1.85 -8.84
N THR A 612 13.59 -2.79 -9.80
CA THR A 612 13.82 -2.50 -11.21
C THR A 612 12.93 -1.35 -11.71
N ARG A 613 11.62 -1.42 -11.43
CA ARG A 613 10.68 -0.37 -11.86
C ARG A 613 10.96 1.01 -11.25
N ASN A 614 11.46 1.09 -10.00
CA ASN A 614 11.82 2.36 -9.39
C ASN A 614 13.10 2.93 -9.97
N LEU A 615 14.06 2.06 -10.21
CA LEU A 615 15.42 2.46 -10.63
C LEU A 615 15.54 2.69 -12.15
N GLU A 616 14.66 2.07 -12.96
CA GLU A 616 14.79 2.05 -14.42
C GLU A 616 13.52 2.50 -15.19
N ARG A 617 12.34 2.61 -14.53
CA ARG A 617 11.06 2.88 -15.20
C ARG A 617 10.20 3.92 -14.49
N ARG A 618 10.80 4.72 -13.61
CA ARG A 618 10.14 5.80 -12.89
C ARG A 618 11.05 6.98 -12.72
N VAL A 619 10.45 8.15 -12.55
CA VAL A 619 11.18 9.31 -12.05
C VAL A 619 11.16 9.26 -10.53
N GLU A 620 12.30 8.97 -9.94
CA GLU A 620 12.53 8.93 -8.50
C GLU A 620 13.72 9.84 -8.15
N VAL A 621 13.77 10.35 -6.94
CA VAL A 621 14.86 11.20 -6.48
C VAL A 621 15.34 10.75 -5.10
N ALA A 622 16.67 10.71 -4.93
CA ALA A 622 17.30 10.65 -3.62
C ALA A 622 18.13 11.92 -3.42
N ALA A 623 18.01 12.51 -2.24
CA ALA A 623 18.74 13.73 -1.88
C ALA A 623 19.70 13.46 -0.71
N PRO A 624 20.95 13.98 -0.78
CA PRO A 624 21.89 13.86 0.33
C PRO A 624 21.46 14.74 1.50
N VAL A 625 21.68 14.25 2.70
CA VAL A 625 21.52 15.03 3.93
C VAL A 625 22.87 15.57 4.34
N LEU A 626 23.09 16.87 4.07
CA LEU A 626 24.39 17.53 4.23
C LEU A 626 24.61 18.08 5.65
N ASP A 627 23.54 18.39 6.39
CA ASP A 627 23.63 18.85 7.76
C ASP A 627 24.00 17.70 8.72
N GLU A 628 25.11 17.83 9.44
CA GLU A 628 25.64 16.77 10.29
C GLU A 628 24.68 16.37 11.44
N LYS A 629 23.90 17.30 11.98
CA LYS A 629 22.93 16.98 13.03
C LYS A 629 21.76 16.17 12.48
N LEU A 630 21.27 16.53 11.28
CA LEU A 630 20.21 15.79 10.61
C LEU A 630 20.70 14.41 10.14
N LYS A 631 21.96 14.32 9.70
CA LYS A 631 22.61 13.05 9.37
C LYS A 631 22.66 12.14 10.61
N HIS A 632 23.11 12.67 11.75
CA HIS A 632 23.15 11.94 13.01
C HIS A 632 21.74 11.46 13.45
N LYS A 633 20.72 12.32 13.30
CA LYS A 633 19.29 11.95 13.55
C LYS A 633 18.89 10.72 12.73
N LEU A 634 19.20 10.69 11.43
CA LEU A 634 18.86 9.56 10.56
C LEU A 634 19.61 8.28 10.93
N LEU A 635 20.89 8.38 11.24
CA LEU A 635 21.70 7.24 11.69
C LEU A 635 21.16 6.66 13.01
N THR A 636 20.80 7.52 13.97
CA THR A 636 20.17 7.10 15.22
C THR A 636 18.82 6.42 14.98
N MET A 637 18.00 6.95 14.07
CA MET A 637 16.72 6.31 13.69
C MET A 637 16.96 4.93 13.09
N PHE A 638 17.93 4.80 12.19
CA PHE A 638 18.26 3.53 11.56
C PHE A 638 18.78 2.51 12.59
N ASP A 639 19.68 2.90 13.47
CA ASP A 639 20.20 2.05 14.56
C ASP A 639 19.07 1.58 15.52
N CYS A 640 18.15 2.47 15.90
CA CYS A 640 16.97 2.09 16.69
C CYS A 640 16.12 1.00 15.99
N MET A 641 15.95 1.07 14.66
CA MET A 641 15.24 0.04 13.91
C MET A 641 16.01 -1.28 13.88
N LEU A 642 17.34 -1.25 13.78
CA LEU A 642 18.19 -2.45 13.83
C LEU A 642 18.17 -3.14 15.20
N ARG A 643 17.89 -2.39 16.27
CA ARG A 643 17.77 -2.89 17.65
C ARG A 643 16.34 -3.25 18.04
N ASP A 644 15.33 -3.04 17.17
CA ASP A 644 13.95 -3.40 17.48
C ASP A 644 13.81 -4.90 17.73
N ASN A 645 13.44 -5.27 18.96
CA ASN A 645 13.22 -6.66 19.37
C ASN A 645 11.74 -6.93 19.76
N VAL A 646 10.87 -5.94 19.54
CA VAL A 646 9.43 -6.03 19.83
C VAL A 646 8.62 -6.30 18.55
N LYS A 647 8.92 -5.62 17.44
CA LYS A 647 8.17 -5.76 16.17
C LYS A 647 9.01 -6.34 15.03
N ALA A 648 10.32 -6.29 15.10
CA ALA A 648 11.17 -6.77 14.03
C ALA A 648 11.18 -8.30 13.88
N CYS A 649 11.27 -8.73 12.61
CA CYS A 649 11.57 -10.11 12.22
C CYS A 649 12.87 -10.13 11.43
N SER A 650 13.76 -11.07 11.74
CA SER A 650 14.94 -11.37 10.92
C SER A 650 14.55 -12.26 9.74
N LEU A 651 15.06 -11.96 8.56
CA LEU A 651 15.03 -12.88 7.42
C LEU A 651 16.22 -13.82 7.55
N GLU A 652 15.94 -15.11 7.66
CA GLU A 652 16.95 -16.16 7.83
C GLU A 652 17.47 -16.69 6.48
N ASN A 653 18.60 -17.38 6.46
CA ASN A 653 19.24 -17.96 5.26
C ASN A 653 18.37 -19.02 4.53
N ASN A 654 17.35 -19.54 5.20
CA ASN A 654 16.34 -20.43 4.60
C ASN A 654 15.13 -19.69 4.00
N GLY A 655 15.20 -18.36 3.92
CA GLY A 655 14.14 -17.50 3.39
C GLY A 655 12.92 -17.34 4.30
N LYS A 656 12.95 -17.79 5.56
CA LYS A 656 11.86 -17.63 6.53
C LYS A 656 12.10 -16.40 7.42
N TYR A 657 11.01 -15.73 7.79
CA TYR A 657 11.05 -14.65 8.76
C TYR A 657 10.83 -15.18 10.18
N LYS A 658 11.72 -14.83 11.10
CA LYS A 658 11.66 -15.20 12.50
C LYS A 658 11.59 -13.96 13.37
N ARG A 659 10.64 -13.90 14.32
CA ARG A 659 10.52 -12.81 15.28
C ARG A 659 11.79 -12.72 16.11
N ILE A 660 12.36 -11.53 16.24
CA ILE A 660 13.52 -11.30 17.11
C ILE A 660 13.04 -11.37 18.55
N LYS A 661 13.66 -12.27 19.31
CA LYS A 661 13.49 -12.40 20.76
C LYS A 661 14.86 -12.49 21.37
N ASN A 662 15.25 -11.53 22.18
CA ASN A 662 16.49 -11.56 22.94
C ASN A 662 16.23 -11.09 24.37
N LYS A 663 17.24 -11.19 25.23
CA LYS A 663 17.17 -10.79 26.64
C LYS A 663 17.46 -9.29 26.83
N ASN A 664 17.69 -8.55 25.78
CA ASN A 664 17.94 -7.11 25.86
C ASN A 664 16.66 -6.37 26.28
N ARG A 665 16.83 -5.14 26.80
CA ARG A 665 15.72 -4.25 27.09
C ARG A 665 14.80 -4.13 25.87
N GLU A 666 13.49 -4.19 26.08
CA GLU A 666 12.51 -4.05 25.01
C GLU A 666 12.70 -2.72 24.26
N MET A 667 12.83 -2.82 22.94
CA MET A 667 12.94 -1.72 22.01
C MET A 667 11.88 -1.89 20.92
N ASN A 668 10.83 -1.07 20.96
CA ASN A 668 9.88 -0.85 19.87
C ASN A 668 10.26 0.47 19.20
N SER A 669 10.86 0.43 18.04
CA SER A 669 11.38 1.61 17.35
C SER A 669 10.31 2.68 17.10
N GLN A 670 9.09 2.27 16.69
CA GLN A 670 7.98 3.18 16.41
C GLN A 670 7.50 3.90 17.68
N GLU A 671 7.42 3.22 18.81
CA GLU A 671 7.06 3.85 20.09
C GLU A 671 8.18 4.71 20.65
N TYR A 672 9.44 4.27 20.46
CA TYR A 672 10.60 5.03 20.88
C TYR A 672 10.63 6.41 20.26
N PHE A 673 10.37 6.52 18.96
CA PHE A 673 10.37 7.79 18.22
C PHE A 673 9.25 8.76 18.65
N PHE A 674 8.15 8.28 19.23
CA PHE A 674 7.16 9.18 19.85
C PHE A 674 7.56 9.70 21.22
N LYS A 675 8.27 8.87 22.01
CA LYS A 675 8.64 9.19 23.39
C LYS A 675 9.91 10.04 23.48
N ASN A 676 10.81 9.87 22.53
CA ASN A 676 12.12 10.47 22.55
C ASN A 676 12.35 11.38 21.37
N ASP A 677 12.91 12.54 21.64
CA ASP A 677 13.42 13.40 20.59
C ASP A 677 14.73 12.80 20.09
N VAL A 678 14.76 12.33 18.87
CA VAL A 678 15.99 11.86 18.25
C VAL A 678 16.73 13.11 17.78
N LYS A 679 17.60 13.62 18.68
CA LYS A 679 18.42 14.80 18.42
C LYS A 679 19.62 14.44 17.57
#